data_241d0a599938a4b31ee2a09647933b59
#
_entry.id   241d0a599938a4b31ee2a09647933b59
#
_cell.length_a   1.000
_cell.length_b   1.000
_cell.length_c   1.000
_cell.angle_alpha   90.00
_cell.angle_beta   90.00
_cell.angle_gamma   90.00
#
_symmetry.space_group_name_H-M   'P 1'
#
loop_
_entity.id
_entity.type
_entity.pdbx_description
1 polymer ?
#
loop_
_entity_poly.entity_id
_entity_poly.type
_entity_poly.pdbx_seq_one_letter_code
_entity_poly.pdbx_strand_id
1 'polypeptide(L)'
;GTFFDSHQTRQPFLGAGNYLAVVNAGDWIYRRYQASDTHIFSSDLLNQASFAYSHNQYHNQPIYPSATLPSLGANIYVPPGATEYQFTVSGFFTMATGDTNTFIRDEYQGIETVRWNKGRHQMSFGAEYYFGTGDNINNFQQNPVYTYTASAYNNTAVPPATATSTGNAFGDFIDGRFITYLQGAGEYKNTRYNHYAGFAEDTFKVNRRLVLNAGVRYEPFLPYYDLNNKLAVYRPGQQSTLYPNAPPGVLFVGDPGIPHGGFNASYKNVARRVGLAYDVFGDGKTNLHIGYGIFFDQPNTITTNDQTDQAPFAPVVTENGNANNNNENPYGGTINPFPYPSPPSKNSTFPQYSSQYLYAQNMRNAYTQSYNVQVQQDLGHGTIFSLTYAGSAATHLPVARELNAAIYIPGASSTANTNARRPLAPALGSTTLLQPAGSSNYNSMQANVRHQFASGFSILANYTWSKSLDTWSDTKTLSSARAIPTDPEYDYGPADFDRRNVINFTSVWKIRQPFQEGLAKAILGGWEHTTIFNYTGGYPFSILAGRDNALTGTPNQRANRVPGQIVQLGKRSTAATQAMDFNIAAFAQPAIGTNGNTGRNSVRGPAYTDIDMGLLKNFPIHKHLQGTFRFEAFNVLNHTDLQPPVNTLTAGNFGAITSAYDPRILQFALRITF
;
A
#
# COMPACT_ATOMS: atom_id res chain seq x y z
N GLY A 1 30.93 -15.07 2.44
CA GLY A 1 30.23 -13.76 2.46
C GLY A 1 29.64 -13.44 1.10
N THR A 2 28.56 -12.69 1.11
CA THR A 2 27.91 -12.21 -0.13
C THR A 2 27.87 -10.69 -0.07
N PHE A 3 28.16 -10.07 -1.19
CA PHE A 3 28.07 -8.63 -1.38
C PHE A 3 27.12 -8.36 -2.55
N PHE A 4 26.21 -7.44 -2.35
CA PHE A 4 25.32 -6.94 -3.39
C PHE A 4 25.36 -5.41 -3.39
N ASP A 5 25.62 -4.82 -4.54
CA ASP A 5 25.57 -3.37 -4.78
C ASP A 5 24.69 -3.12 -6.01
N SER A 6 23.70 -2.27 -5.86
CA SER A 6 22.85 -1.80 -6.95
C SER A 6 22.73 -0.29 -6.87
N HIS A 7 23.14 0.37 -7.93
CA HIS A 7 22.93 1.79 -8.13
C HIS A 7 22.01 1.98 -9.33
N GLN A 8 20.86 2.57 -9.11
CA GLN A 8 19.87 2.85 -10.15
C GLN A 8 19.64 4.36 -10.22
N THR A 9 19.96 4.95 -11.35
CA THR A 9 19.65 6.33 -11.65
C THR A 9 18.34 6.37 -12.45
N ARG A 10 17.32 6.99 -11.88
CA ARG A 10 16.09 7.25 -12.61
C ARG A 10 16.33 8.44 -13.54
N GLN A 11 16.27 8.16 -14.85
CA GLN A 11 16.31 9.21 -15.86
C GLN A 11 15.14 10.20 -15.65
N PRO A 12 15.35 11.47 -16.00
CA PRO A 12 14.29 12.47 -15.94
C PRO A 12 13.05 11.99 -16.68
N PHE A 13 11.92 12.03 -16.00
CA PHE A 13 10.65 11.57 -16.55
C PHE A 13 9.67 12.73 -16.63
N LEU A 14 9.25 13.06 -17.84
CA LEU A 14 8.10 13.94 -18.08
C LEU A 14 6.84 13.09 -17.96
N GLY A 15 6.08 13.27 -16.87
CA GLY A 15 4.75 12.68 -16.75
C GLY A 15 3.82 13.14 -17.87
N ALA A 16 3.03 12.23 -18.42
CA ALA A 16 2.03 12.56 -19.45
C ALA A 16 1.08 13.66 -18.92
N GLY A 17 0.94 14.75 -19.69
CA GLY A 17 0.05 15.87 -19.36
C GLY A 17 0.69 17.01 -18.55
N ASN A 18 1.96 16.91 -18.18
CA ASN A 18 2.67 17.99 -17.50
C ASN A 18 3.58 18.76 -18.46
N TYR A 19 3.19 19.96 -18.83
CA TYR A 19 4.05 20.88 -19.57
C TYR A 19 5.02 21.60 -18.62
N LEU A 20 6.32 21.58 -18.92
CA LEU A 20 7.40 22.26 -18.18
C LEU A 20 7.56 21.82 -16.73
N ALA A 21 7.04 20.68 -16.42
CA ALA A 21 6.98 20.23 -15.05
C ALA A 21 8.09 19.25 -14.75
N VAL A 22 8.15 18.98 -13.56
CA VAL A 22 8.86 18.00 -12.78
C VAL A 22 9.79 17.12 -13.60
N VAL A 23 10.98 17.60 -13.81
CA VAL A 23 12.05 16.74 -14.22
C VAL A 23 12.86 16.45 -12.97
N ASN A 24 12.43 15.41 -12.24
CA ASN A 24 13.17 14.91 -11.09
C ASN A 24 14.16 13.84 -11.53
N ALA A 25 15.41 13.96 -11.12
CA ALA A 25 16.36 12.87 -11.12
C ALA A 25 16.29 12.16 -9.76
N GLY A 26 16.27 10.86 -9.78
CA GLY A 26 16.33 10.05 -8.59
C GLY A 26 17.51 9.08 -8.64
N ASP A 27 18.30 9.10 -7.58
CA ASP A 27 19.36 8.11 -7.37
C ASP A 27 18.92 7.14 -6.29
N TRP A 28 18.96 5.88 -6.61
CA TRP A 28 18.68 4.81 -5.65
C TRP A 28 19.91 3.95 -5.47
N ILE A 29 20.46 3.94 -4.25
CA ILE A 29 21.61 3.13 -3.86
C ILE A 29 21.10 2.07 -2.90
N TYR A 30 21.34 0.81 -3.23
CA TYR A 30 21.10 -0.31 -2.34
C TYR A 30 22.36 -1.14 -2.21
N ARG A 31 22.85 -1.32 -0.98
CA ARG A 31 24.02 -2.12 -0.66
C ARG A 31 23.66 -3.14 0.42
N ARG A 32 24.08 -4.37 0.24
CA ARG A 32 23.93 -5.40 1.25
C ARG A 32 25.23 -6.18 1.39
N TYR A 33 25.70 -6.26 2.62
CA TYR A 33 26.84 -7.06 3.03
C TYR A 33 26.32 -8.15 3.95
N GLN A 34 26.71 -9.40 3.68
CA GLN A 34 26.31 -10.52 4.51
C GLN A 34 27.50 -11.45 4.73
N ALA A 35 27.75 -11.81 5.95
CA ALA A 35 28.67 -12.85 6.35
C ALA A 35 27.91 -13.92 7.10
N SER A 36 28.23 -15.20 6.83
CA SER A 36 27.69 -16.33 7.56
C SER A 36 28.78 -17.35 7.84
N ASP A 37 28.74 -17.93 9.02
CA ASP A 37 29.54 -19.04 9.42
C ASP A 37 28.65 -20.23 9.72
N THR A 38 29.12 -21.43 9.35
CA THR A 38 28.44 -22.68 9.67
C THR A 38 29.44 -23.58 10.33
N HIS A 39 29.29 -23.79 11.63
CA HIS A 39 30.15 -24.65 12.40
C HIS A 39 29.48 -25.99 12.70
N ILE A 40 30.15 -27.06 12.30
CA ILE A 40 29.68 -28.44 12.50
C ILE A 40 30.40 -29.02 13.77
N PHE A 41 29.69 -29.09 14.86
CA PHE A 41 30.23 -29.69 16.11
C PHE A 41 30.28 -31.22 16.07
N SER A 42 29.28 -31.81 15.41
CA SER A 42 29.18 -33.25 15.21
C SER A 42 28.27 -33.56 13.99
N SER A 43 28.10 -34.83 13.65
CA SER A 43 27.12 -35.28 12.66
C SER A 43 25.67 -34.81 12.96
N ASP A 44 25.40 -34.56 14.23
CA ASP A 44 24.05 -34.30 14.71
C ASP A 44 23.85 -32.86 15.22
N LEU A 45 24.93 -32.10 15.38
CA LEU A 45 24.88 -30.73 15.93
C LEU A 45 25.61 -29.76 15.04
N LEU A 46 24.82 -28.78 14.54
CA LEU A 46 25.25 -27.72 13.62
C LEU A 46 24.84 -26.37 14.22
N ASN A 47 25.74 -25.40 14.14
CA ASN A 47 25.47 -23.99 14.42
C ASN A 47 25.61 -23.19 13.10
N GLN A 48 24.75 -22.21 12.95
CA GLN A 48 24.84 -21.25 11.87
C GLN A 48 24.63 -19.85 12.43
N ALA A 49 25.66 -19.02 12.33
CA ALA A 49 25.63 -17.60 12.64
C ALA A 49 25.62 -16.78 11.35
N SER A 50 24.84 -15.74 11.28
CA SER A 50 24.87 -14.81 10.17
C SER A 50 24.73 -13.37 10.63
N PHE A 51 25.46 -12.50 9.98
CA PHE A 51 25.35 -11.05 10.15
C PHE A 51 25.11 -10.42 8.78
N ALA A 52 24.19 -9.45 8.71
CA ALA A 52 23.97 -8.66 7.52
C ALA A 52 23.87 -7.18 7.86
N TYR A 53 24.40 -6.36 6.98
CA TYR A 53 24.17 -4.91 6.94
C TYR A 53 23.55 -4.56 5.59
N SER A 54 22.46 -3.80 5.62
CA SER A 54 21.81 -3.27 4.42
C SER A 54 21.74 -1.75 4.51
N HIS A 55 22.13 -1.07 3.43
CA HIS A 55 22.01 0.36 3.25
C HIS A 55 21.09 0.62 2.06
N ASN A 56 20.06 1.42 2.26
CA ASN A 56 19.13 1.84 1.22
C ASN A 56 19.00 3.37 1.28
N GLN A 57 19.46 4.04 0.23
CA GLN A 57 19.36 5.47 0.09
C GLN A 57 18.60 5.79 -1.19
N TYR A 58 17.58 6.63 -1.08
CA TYR A 58 16.93 7.27 -2.21
C TYR A 58 17.11 8.77 -2.10
N HIS A 59 17.66 9.38 -3.14
CA HIS A 59 17.79 10.82 -3.27
C HIS A 59 17.02 11.27 -4.52
N ASN A 60 16.19 12.27 -4.38
CA ASN A 60 15.43 12.88 -5.45
C ASN A 60 15.64 14.39 -5.43
N GLN A 61 15.88 14.97 -6.61
CA GLN A 61 16.06 16.41 -6.74
C GLN A 61 15.54 16.89 -8.11
N PRO A 62 15.02 18.12 -8.19
CA PRO A 62 14.74 18.76 -9.45
C PRO A 62 16.04 18.94 -10.26
N ILE A 63 15.98 18.67 -11.57
CA ILE A 63 17.18 18.80 -12.44
C ILE A 63 17.41 20.24 -12.85
N TYR A 64 16.33 21.01 -13.01
CA TYR A 64 16.41 22.39 -13.42
C TYR A 64 16.07 23.30 -12.26
N PRO A 65 16.98 24.19 -11.84
CA PRO A 65 16.66 25.22 -10.85
C PRO A 65 15.56 26.11 -11.44
N SER A 66 14.43 26.19 -10.76
CA SER A 66 13.36 27.12 -11.11
C SER A 66 13.58 28.46 -10.42
N ALA A 67 12.94 29.51 -10.89
CA ALA A 67 12.78 30.72 -10.13
C ALA A 67 12.02 30.40 -8.84
N THR A 68 12.42 30.97 -7.72
CA THR A 68 11.66 30.85 -6.46
C THR A 68 10.39 31.70 -6.55
N LEU A 69 9.32 31.31 -5.87
CA LEU A 69 8.10 32.14 -5.83
C LEU A 69 8.35 33.55 -5.30
N PRO A 70 9.19 33.78 -4.27
CA PRO A 70 9.59 35.14 -3.90
C PRO A 70 10.27 35.92 -5.01
N SER A 71 11.12 35.27 -5.85
CA SER A 71 11.75 35.95 -6.99
C SER A 71 10.74 36.27 -8.12
N LEU A 72 9.57 35.66 -8.11
CA LEU A 72 8.44 35.94 -9.01
C LEU A 72 7.45 36.94 -8.41
N GLY A 73 7.72 37.47 -7.22
CA GLY A 73 6.92 38.51 -6.58
C GLY A 73 6.01 38.03 -5.43
N ALA A 74 6.00 36.74 -5.10
CA ALA A 74 5.18 36.26 -4.01
C ALA A 74 5.77 36.65 -2.62
N ASN A 75 4.93 37.24 -1.77
CA ASN A 75 5.28 37.66 -0.41
C ASN A 75 5.15 36.46 0.56
N ILE A 76 6.05 35.51 0.42
CA ILE A 76 6.13 34.30 1.25
C ILE A 76 7.57 34.02 1.65
N TYR A 77 7.73 33.30 2.74
CA TYR A 77 9.00 32.69 3.07
C TYR A 77 9.14 31.34 2.37
N VAL A 78 10.29 31.10 1.76
CA VAL A 78 10.73 29.76 1.35
C VAL A 78 12.13 29.52 1.92
N PRO A 79 12.49 28.27 2.29
CA PRO A 79 13.85 27.97 2.74
C PRO A 79 14.90 28.31 1.69
N PRO A 80 16.12 28.69 2.09
CA PRO A 80 17.20 28.91 1.14
C PRO A 80 17.46 27.70 0.27
N GLY A 81 17.48 27.92 -1.05
CA GLY A 81 17.65 26.85 -2.04
C GLY A 81 16.38 26.10 -2.43
N ALA A 82 15.25 26.38 -1.80
CA ALA A 82 13.97 25.81 -2.22
C ALA A 82 13.47 26.50 -3.51
N THR A 83 13.43 25.75 -4.59
CA THR A 83 12.98 26.22 -5.92
C THR A 83 11.68 25.52 -6.36
N GLU A 84 11.10 24.74 -5.46
CA GLU A 84 9.96 23.93 -5.76
C GLU A 84 8.64 24.69 -5.51
N TYR A 85 7.64 24.46 -6.34
CA TYR A 85 6.27 24.96 -6.17
C TYR A 85 5.32 24.15 -7.06
N GLN A 86 4.04 24.20 -6.76
CA GLN A 86 3.03 23.53 -7.54
C GLN A 86 1.82 24.42 -7.81
N PHE A 87 1.38 24.43 -9.06
CA PHE A 87 0.10 25.00 -9.48
C PHE A 87 -0.79 23.87 -10.02
N THR A 88 -1.94 23.67 -9.42
CA THR A 88 -2.95 22.71 -9.88
C THR A 88 -4.17 23.46 -10.43
N VAL A 89 -4.35 23.45 -11.73
CA VAL A 89 -5.46 24.10 -12.43
C VAL A 89 -6.41 23.03 -12.95
N SER A 90 -7.52 22.84 -12.22
CA SER A 90 -8.46 21.74 -12.45
C SER A 90 -9.02 21.73 -13.86
N GLY A 91 -8.92 20.59 -14.53
CA GLY A 91 -9.36 20.42 -15.91
C GLY A 91 -8.41 20.93 -16.98
N PHE A 92 -7.26 21.54 -16.60
CA PHE A 92 -6.28 22.08 -17.54
C PHE A 92 -4.90 21.44 -17.35
N PHE A 93 -4.22 21.70 -16.23
CA PHE A 93 -2.88 21.18 -15.98
C PHE A 93 -2.54 21.14 -14.48
N THR A 94 -1.52 20.36 -14.15
CA THR A 94 -0.72 20.52 -12.93
C THR A 94 0.70 20.83 -13.36
N MET A 95 1.24 21.94 -12.89
CA MET A 95 2.63 22.30 -13.03
C MET A 95 3.30 22.21 -11.66
N ALA A 96 4.34 21.40 -11.55
CA ALA A 96 5.11 21.24 -10.32
C ALA A 96 6.59 21.18 -10.67
N THR A 97 7.44 21.73 -9.84
CA THR A 97 8.91 21.71 -10.02
C THR A 97 9.57 20.51 -9.36
N GLY A 98 8.81 19.75 -8.58
CA GLY A 98 9.26 18.58 -7.82
C GLY A 98 9.75 18.93 -6.42
N ASP A 99 10.03 17.89 -5.63
CA ASP A 99 10.52 18.01 -4.26
C ASP A 99 11.92 17.44 -4.13
N THR A 100 12.79 18.14 -3.41
CA THR A 100 14.08 17.60 -3.00
C THR A 100 13.87 16.74 -1.76
N ASN A 101 14.29 15.49 -1.83
CA ASN A 101 14.21 14.59 -0.68
C ASN A 101 15.34 13.57 -0.66
N THR A 102 15.70 13.14 0.54
CA THR A 102 16.66 12.07 0.79
C THR A 102 16.09 11.16 1.88
N PHE A 103 15.97 9.88 1.56
CA PHE A 103 15.54 8.85 2.48
C PHE A 103 16.68 7.85 2.66
N ILE A 104 17.17 7.70 3.89
CA ILE A 104 18.24 6.76 4.21
C ILE A 104 17.71 5.75 5.21
N ARG A 105 17.90 4.47 4.91
CA ARG A 105 17.55 3.36 5.78
C ARG A 105 18.72 2.40 5.88
N ASP A 106 19.23 2.26 7.10
CA ASP A 106 20.23 1.26 7.44
C ASP A 106 19.61 0.19 8.31
N GLU A 107 19.98 -1.05 8.06
CA GLU A 107 19.54 -2.20 8.86
C GLU A 107 20.72 -3.11 9.16
N TYR A 108 20.88 -3.43 10.44
CA TYR A 108 21.85 -4.38 10.96
C TYR A 108 21.08 -5.59 11.47
N GLN A 109 21.43 -6.76 10.98
CA GLN A 109 20.78 -8.01 11.31
C GLN A 109 21.79 -9.03 11.84
N GLY A 110 21.51 -9.64 12.98
CA GLY A 110 22.22 -10.79 13.50
C GLY A 110 21.26 -11.95 13.68
N ILE A 111 21.60 -13.12 13.18
CA ILE A 111 20.80 -14.37 13.34
C ILE A 111 21.73 -15.48 13.77
N GLU A 112 21.32 -16.18 14.81
CA GLU A 112 21.98 -17.38 15.33
C GLU A 112 20.99 -18.54 15.30
N THR A 113 21.41 -19.69 14.76
CA THR A 113 20.58 -20.90 14.71
C THR A 113 21.40 -22.13 15.05
N VAL A 114 20.95 -22.88 16.02
CA VAL A 114 21.48 -24.20 16.39
C VAL A 114 20.51 -25.27 15.93
N ARG A 115 20.99 -26.24 15.16
CA ARG A 115 20.21 -27.40 14.72
C ARG A 115 20.78 -28.64 15.36
N TRP A 116 19.92 -29.42 16.00
CA TRP A 116 20.27 -30.62 16.70
C TRP A 116 19.38 -31.80 16.30
N ASN A 117 19.96 -32.80 15.71
CA ASN A 117 19.30 -34.03 15.33
C ASN A 117 19.54 -35.09 16.43
N LYS A 118 18.49 -35.57 17.06
CA LYS A 118 18.60 -36.61 18.10
C LYS A 118 17.54 -37.68 17.90
N GLY A 119 17.94 -38.80 17.33
CA GLY A 119 17.05 -39.93 17.08
C GLY A 119 15.93 -39.56 16.10
N ARG A 120 14.69 -39.41 16.60
CA ARG A 120 13.51 -39.05 15.82
C ARG A 120 13.23 -37.54 15.82
N HIS A 121 13.97 -36.75 16.57
CA HIS A 121 13.81 -35.31 16.72
C HIS A 121 14.78 -34.54 15.84
N GLN A 122 14.28 -33.52 15.15
CA GLN A 122 15.07 -32.53 14.44
C GLN A 122 14.73 -31.18 15.05
N MET A 123 15.54 -30.75 16.02
CA MET A 123 15.31 -29.54 16.78
C MET A 123 16.07 -28.37 16.20
N SER A 124 15.48 -27.18 16.22
CA SER A 124 16.10 -25.93 15.85
C SER A 124 15.82 -24.88 16.91
N PHE A 125 16.86 -24.17 17.32
CA PHE A 125 16.80 -23.09 18.31
C PHE A 125 17.50 -21.89 17.72
N GLY A 126 16.97 -20.70 17.92
CA GLY A 126 17.63 -19.54 17.40
C GLY A 126 17.23 -18.24 18.08
N ALA A 127 18.05 -17.24 17.82
CA ALA A 127 17.80 -15.86 18.22
C ALA A 127 18.05 -14.93 17.04
N GLU A 128 17.31 -13.84 16.99
CA GLU A 128 17.42 -12.81 15.98
C GLU A 128 17.43 -11.44 16.61
N TYR A 129 18.26 -10.57 16.06
CA TYR A 129 18.30 -9.17 16.43
C TYR A 129 18.37 -8.32 15.17
N TYR A 130 17.52 -7.29 15.11
CA TYR A 130 17.53 -6.27 14.09
C TYR A 130 17.60 -4.90 14.74
N PHE A 131 18.47 -4.06 14.21
CA PHE A 131 18.48 -2.64 14.50
C PHE A 131 18.34 -1.89 13.17
N GLY A 132 17.38 -1.00 13.09
CA GLY A 132 17.12 -0.23 11.89
C GLY A 132 17.06 1.26 12.15
N THR A 133 17.50 2.02 11.15
CA THR A 133 17.41 3.49 11.10
C THR A 133 16.52 3.92 9.94
N GLY A 134 15.85 5.04 10.09
CA GLY A 134 15.10 5.70 9.05
C GLY A 134 15.31 7.20 9.16
N ASP A 135 16.24 7.74 8.38
CA ASP A 135 16.56 9.17 8.36
C ASP A 135 15.96 9.78 7.09
N ASN A 136 15.04 10.72 7.26
CA ASN A 136 14.41 11.41 6.16
C ASN A 136 14.73 12.90 6.24
N ILE A 137 15.17 13.46 5.11
CA ILE A 137 15.24 14.87 4.83
C ILE A 137 14.33 15.10 3.63
N ASN A 138 13.17 15.67 3.84
CA ASN A 138 12.17 15.84 2.79
C ASN A 138 11.60 17.25 2.85
N ASN A 139 11.77 17.99 1.77
CA ASN A 139 11.24 19.34 1.63
C ASN A 139 9.74 19.34 1.27
N PHE A 140 9.05 18.22 1.50
CA PHE A 140 7.64 18.06 1.21
C PHE A 140 6.80 19.22 1.73
N GLN A 141 6.04 19.83 0.83
CA GLN A 141 5.18 20.98 1.09
C GLN A 141 5.89 22.24 1.69
N GLN A 142 7.21 22.27 1.84
CA GLN A 142 7.90 23.54 2.04
C GLN A 142 7.66 24.47 0.85
N ASN A 143 7.35 23.87 -0.26
CA ASN A 143 7.02 24.52 -1.51
C ASN A 143 5.51 24.69 -1.57
N PRO A 144 5.08 25.90 -1.84
CA PRO A 144 3.65 26.19 -1.86
C PRO A 144 2.93 25.42 -2.95
N VAL A 145 1.72 24.98 -2.62
CA VAL A 145 0.78 24.36 -3.55
C VAL A 145 -0.42 25.28 -3.71
N TYR A 146 -0.62 25.81 -4.91
CA TYR A 146 -1.80 26.59 -5.27
C TYR A 146 -2.78 25.72 -6.04
N THR A 147 -4.04 25.74 -5.68
CA THR A 147 -5.11 25.01 -6.36
C THR A 147 -6.20 25.94 -6.89
N TYR A 148 -6.63 25.74 -8.13
CA TYR A 148 -7.65 26.51 -8.85
C TYR A 148 -8.72 25.57 -9.37
N THR A 149 -10.00 25.83 -9.09
CA THR A 149 -11.10 24.88 -9.39
C THR A 149 -12.31 25.48 -10.09
N ALA A 150 -12.28 26.71 -10.50
CA ALA A 150 -13.44 27.45 -11.06
C ALA A 150 -14.62 27.55 -10.06
N SER A 151 -14.39 27.37 -8.78
CA SER A 151 -15.41 27.48 -7.73
C SER A 151 -15.39 28.86 -7.13
N ALA A 152 -16.58 29.42 -6.87
CA ALA A 152 -16.70 30.66 -6.11
C ALA A 152 -16.17 30.46 -4.69
N TYR A 153 -15.42 31.42 -4.17
CA TYR A 153 -15.01 31.42 -2.78
C TYR A 153 -16.26 31.59 -1.91
N ASN A 154 -16.65 30.52 -1.23
CA ASN A 154 -17.74 30.58 -0.25
C ASN A 154 -17.22 31.13 1.08
N ASN A 155 -16.89 32.42 1.12
CA ASN A 155 -16.66 33.08 2.39
C ASN A 155 -17.96 33.72 2.88
N THR A 156 -18.80 32.93 3.53
CA THR A 156 -20.03 33.42 4.18
C THR A 156 -19.77 34.16 5.49
N ALA A 157 -18.52 34.31 5.90
CA ALA A 157 -18.16 34.89 7.18
C ALA A 157 -18.04 36.44 7.16
N VAL A 158 -17.96 37.06 5.95
CA VAL A 158 -17.85 38.52 5.84
C VAL A 158 -18.70 39.02 4.66
N PRO A 159 -19.81 39.74 4.88
CA PRO A 159 -20.51 40.44 3.80
C PRO A 159 -19.76 41.72 3.37
N PRO A 160 -19.76 42.05 2.06
CA PRO A 160 -20.45 41.36 0.99
C PRO A 160 -19.56 40.30 0.33
N ALA A 161 -20.11 39.09 0.13
CA ALA A 161 -19.49 38.04 -0.65
C ALA A 161 -19.42 38.51 -2.12
N THR A 162 -18.35 39.18 -2.49
CA THR A 162 -18.02 39.38 -3.89
C THR A 162 -17.51 38.05 -4.44
N ALA A 163 -18.23 37.50 -5.40
CA ALA A 163 -17.76 36.34 -6.15
C ALA A 163 -16.39 36.66 -6.72
N THR A 164 -15.37 35.90 -6.29
CA THR A 164 -14.00 36.20 -6.64
C THR A 164 -13.46 35.22 -7.69
N SER A 165 -14.19 34.15 -8.02
CA SER A 165 -13.86 33.23 -9.10
C SER A 165 -14.40 33.75 -10.45
N THR A 166 -13.61 33.58 -11.51
CA THR A 166 -14.03 33.83 -12.89
C THR A 166 -15.04 32.79 -13.40
N GLY A 167 -15.26 31.71 -12.66
CA GLY A 167 -16.02 30.54 -13.11
C GLY A 167 -15.25 29.62 -14.04
N ASN A 168 -13.94 29.87 -14.24
CA ASN A 168 -13.03 29.06 -15.02
C ASN A 168 -11.70 28.93 -14.27
N ALA A 169 -11.24 27.69 -14.03
CA ALA A 169 -10.02 27.46 -13.27
C ALA A 169 -8.77 28.07 -13.90
N PHE A 170 -8.69 28.12 -15.22
CA PHE A 170 -7.59 28.78 -15.92
C PHE A 170 -7.69 30.31 -15.82
N GLY A 171 -8.89 30.87 -15.89
CA GLY A 171 -9.13 32.29 -15.64
C GLY A 171 -8.73 32.69 -14.23
N ASP A 172 -9.11 31.89 -13.22
CA ASP A 172 -8.73 32.11 -11.83
C ASP A 172 -7.20 32.01 -11.62
N PHE A 173 -6.53 31.11 -12.36
CA PHE A 173 -5.06 31.03 -12.35
C PHE A 173 -4.40 32.31 -12.92
N ILE A 174 -4.89 32.84 -14.04
CA ILE A 174 -4.38 34.08 -14.64
C ILE A 174 -4.61 35.29 -13.72
N ASP A 175 -5.77 35.34 -13.06
CA ASP A 175 -6.11 36.40 -12.10
C ASP A 175 -5.40 36.23 -10.75
N GLY A 176 -4.67 35.12 -10.54
CA GLY A 176 -3.99 34.82 -9.28
C GLY A 176 -4.93 34.47 -8.12
N ARG A 177 -6.14 33.95 -8.41
CA ARG A 177 -7.18 33.66 -7.42
C ARG A 177 -7.28 32.17 -7.15
N PHE A 178 -6.51 31.68 -6.20
CA PHE A 178 -6.54 30.27 -5.80
C PHE A 178 -7.77 29.97 -4.92
N ILE A 179 -8.19 28.69 -4.91
CA ILE A 179 -9.17 28.21 -3.94
C ILE A 179 -8.51 27.75 -2.65
N THR A 180 -7.34 27.13 -2.76
CA THR A 180 -6.51 26.78 -1.62
C THR A 180 -5.04 27.07 -1.92
N TYR A 181 -4.35 27.56 -0.91
CA TYR A 181 -2.91 27.67 -0.81
C TYR A 181 -2.44 26.83 0.35
N LEU A 182 -1.42 26.00 0.14
CA LEU A 182 -0.88 25.12 1.15
C LEU A 182 0.62 25.29 1.22
N GLN A 183 1.16 25.43 2.44
CA GLN A 183 2.59 25.46 2.72
C GLN A 183 2.91 24.70 4.00
N GLY A 184 4.01 23.93 4.00
CA GLY A 184 4.51 23.16 5.13
C GLY A 184 5.91 23.55 5.56
N ALA A 185 6.37 23.00 6.68
CA ALA A 185 7.71 23.21 7.21
C ALA A 185 8.73 22.10 6.80
N GLY A 186 8.30 21.15 5.95
CA GLY A 186 9.10 20.00 5.54
C GLY A 186 9.03 18.83 6.52
N GLU A 187 9.61 17.72 6.13
CA GLU A 187 9.62 16.48 6.93
C GLU A 187 11.05 16.10 7.27
N TYR A 188 11.43 16.21 8.52
CA TYR A 188 12.77 15.86 9.01
C TYR A 188 12.64 14.90 10.19
N LYS A 189 13.04 13.64 9.99
CA LYS A 189 12.89 12.61 11.00
C LYS A 189 14.09 11.69 11.10
N ASN A 190 14.32 11.18 12.30
CA ASN A 190 15.40 10.26 12.64
C ASN A 190 14.81 9.09 13.42
N THR A 191 14.13 8.19 12.71
CA THR A 191 13.44 7.04 13.30
C THR A 191 14.42 5.90 13.57
N ARG A 192 14.25 5.23 14.70
CA ARG A 192 15.01 4.04 15.10
C ARG A 192 14.09 2.93 15.56
N TYR A 193 14.51 1.69 15.36
CA TYR A 193 13.79 0.55 15.91
C TYR A 193 14.74 -0.58 16.30
N ASN A 194 14.33 -1.37 17.29
CA ASN A 194 14.97 -2.60 17.68
C ASN A 194 13.94 -3.73 17.58
N HIS A 195 14.38 -4.86 17.11
CA HIS A 195 13.59 -6.08 17.08
C HIS A 195 14.40 -7.24 17.63
N TYR A 196 13.82 -7.98 18.54
CA TYR A 196 14.41 -9.18 19.12
C TYR A 196 13.45 -10.34 18.93
N ALA A 197 13.98 -11.50 18.61
CA ALA A 197 13.19 -12.71 18.59
C ALA A 197 14.02 -13.91 19.05
N GLY A 198 13.35 -14.84 19.71
CA GLY A 198 13.92 -16.15 20.03
C GLY A 198 12.93 -17.23 19.64
N PHE A 199 13.41 -18.36 19.15
CA PHE A 199 12.53 -19.45 18.73
C PHE A 199 13.11 -20.83 19.11
N ALA A 200 12.19 -21.78 19.25
CA ALA A 200 12.48 -23.19 19.38
C ALA A 200 11.43 -23.97 18.59
N GLU A 201 11.89 -24.93 17.79
CA GLU A 201 11.01 -25.81 16.99
C GLU A 201 11.55 -27.23 17.00
N ASP A 202 10.65 -28.20 16.87
CA ASP A 202 10.97 -29.62 16.73
C ASP A 202 10.14 -30.26 15.63
N THR A 203 10.82 -31.00 14.77
CA THR A 203 10.22 -31.92 13.80
C THR A 203 10.38 -33.34 14.33
N PHE A 204 9.30 -33.90 14.87
CA PHE A 204 9.28 -35.21 15.46
C PHE A 204 8.74 -36.26 14.50
N LYS A 205 9.60 -37.19 14.08
CA LYS A 205 9.23 -38.36 13.29
C LYS A 205 8.66 -39.46 14.21
N VAL A 206 7.33 -39.40 14.46
CA VAL A 206 6.63 -40.35 15.31
C VAL A 206 6.83 -41.79 14.81
N ASN A 207 6.63 -41.99 13.53
CA ASN A 207 6.90 -43.23 12.82
C ASN A 207 7.15 -42.95 11.33
N ARG A 208 7.20 -44.02 10.50
CA ARG A 208 7.43 -43.86 9.04
C ARG A 208 6.32 -43.10 8.31
N ARG A 209 5.12 -43.00 8.88
CA ARG A 209 3.93 -42.40 8.26
C ARG A 209 3.59 -41.05 8.85
N LEU A 210 3.99 -40.74 10.07
CA LEU A 210 3.56 -39.56 10.81
C LEU A 210 4.74 -38.71 11.24
N VAL A 211 4.73 -37.47 10.85
CA VAL A 211 5.64 -36.41 11.27
C VAL A 211 4.82 -35.29 11.90
N LEU A 212 5.24 -34.86 13.10
CA LEU A 212 4.70 -33.71 13.79
C LEU A 212 5.71 -32.59 13.83
N ASN A 213 5.25 -31.37 13.64
CA ASN A 213 6.05 -30.15 13.81
C ASN A 213 5.43 -29.32 14.92
N ALA A 214 6.23 -28.84 15.85
CA ALA A 214 5.80 -27.92 16.88
C ALA A 214 6.88 -26.86 17.12
N GLY A 215 6.47 -25.62 17.27
CA GLY A 215 7.41 -24.53 17.48
C GLY A 215 6.79 -23.39 18.26
N VAL A 216 7.64 -22.62 18.89
CA VAL A 216 7.32 -21.37 19.56
C VAL A 216 8.34 -20.32 19.18
N ARG A 217 7.85 -19.11 18.93
CA ARG A 217 8.67 -17.93 18.71
C ARG A 217 8.18 -16.82 19.63
N TYR A 218 9.09 -16.23 20.33
CA TYR A 218 8.87 -15.06 21.18
C TYR A 218 9.47 -13.84 20.50
N GLU A 219 8.66 -12.81 20.32
CA GLU A 219 9.07 -11.56 19.67
C GLU A 219 8.35 -10.36 20.31
N PRO A 220 8.97 -9.70 21.30
CA PRO A 220 8.37 -8.53 21.93
C PRO A 220 8.12 -7.43 20.90
N PHE A 221 7.00 -6.74 21.03
CA PHE A 221 6.66 -5.59 20.23
C PHE A 221 7.25 -4.34 20.85
N LEU A 222 8.30 -3.81 20.23
CA LEU A 222 8.93 -2.55 20.60
C LEU A 222 8.51 -1.46 19.61
N PRO A 223 7.95 -0.34 20.07
CA PRO A 223 7.58 0.74 19.17
C PRO A 223 8.82 1.38 18.54
N TYR A 224 8.65 1.91 17.34
CA TYR A 224 9.61 2.85 16.75
C TYR A 224 9.72 4.08 17.64
N TYR A 225 10.87 4.75 17.63
CA TYR A 225 11.07 6.03 18.29
C TYR A 225 11.84 7.00 17.38
N ASP A 226 11.60 8.28 17.54
CA ASP A 226 12.35 9.34 16.88
C ASP A 226 13.39 9.91 17.84
N LEU A 227 14.65 10.10 17.35
CA LEU A 227 15.75 10.63 18.18
C LEU A 227 15.50 12.03 18.73
N ASN A 228 14.64 12.79 18.07
CA ASN A 228 14.27 14.16 18.46
C ASN A 228 12.92 14.22 19.17
N ASN A 229 12.36 13.05 19.57
CA ASN A 229 11.10 12.94 20.29
C ASN A 229 9.88 13.55 19.55
N LYS A 230 9.86 13.49 18.23
CA LYS A 230 8.83 14.12 17.39
C LYS A 230 7.53 13.29 17.26
N LEU A 231 7.17 12.50 18.26
CA LEU A 231 5.98 11.70 18.23
C LEU A 231 4.89 12.30 19.10
N ALA A 232 3.65 12.31 18.59
CA ALA A 232 2.49 12.81 19.30
C ALA A 232 1.45 11.70 19.57
N VAL A 233 0.74 11.83 20.68
CA VAL A 233 -0.22 10.84 21.15
C VAL A 233 -1.49 11.54 21.64
N TYR A 234 -2.61 10.81 21.65
CA TYR A 234 -3.86 11.32 22.19
C TYR A 234 -4.16 10.78 23.58
N ARG A 235 -4.32 11.69 24.56
CA ARG A 235 -4.67 11.39 25.96
C ARG A 235 -5.79 12.35 26.40
N PRO A 236 -7.06 11.99 26.26
CA PRO A 236 -8.18 12.85 26.65
C PRO A 236 -8.05 13.38 28.06
N GLY A 237 -8.36 14.67 28.25
CA GLY A 237 -8.35 15.32 29.58
C GLY A 237 -6.96 15.69 30.12
N GLN A 238 -5.90 15.49 29.35
CA GLN A 238 -4.54 15.88 29.73
C GLN A 238 -4.06 17.07 28.89
N GLN A 239 -3.09 17.81 29.40
CA GLN A 239 -2.44 18.93 28.72
C GLN A 239 -0.92 18.70 28.67
N SER A 240 -0.29 18.99 27.54
CA SER A 240 1.16 18.93 27.42
C SER A 240 1.86 19.90 28.36
N THR A 241 2.89 19.43 29.03
CA THR A 241 3.80 20.25 29.84
C THR A 241 4.99 20.76 29.05
N LEU A 242 5.36 20.04 27.99
CA LEU A 242 6.40 20.44 27.04
C LEU A 242 5.95 21.62 26.18
N TYR A 243 4.73 21.54 25.67
CA TYR A 243 4.11 22.54 24.80
C TYR A 243 2.73 22.96 25.39
N PRO A 244 2.72 23.87 26.36
CA PRO A 244 1.48 24.27 27.03
C PRO A 244 0.39 24.83 26.11
N ASN A 245 0.77 25.34 24.93
CA ASN A 245 -0.14 25.84 23.91
C ASN A 245 -0.70 24.72 23.00
N ALA A 246 -0.28 23.46 23.21
CA ALA A 246 -0.80 22.34 22.41
C ALA A 246 -2.32 22.17 22.62
N PRO A 247 -3.03 21.68 21.60
CA PRO A 247 -4.44 21.36 21.74
C PRO A 247 -4.70 20.39 22.91
N PRO A 248 -5.81 20.53 23.64
CA PRO A 248 -6.16 19.65 24.74
C PRO A 248 -6.19 18.17 24.31
N GLY A 249 -5.51 17.31 25.07
CA GLY A 249 -5.40 15.88 24.78
C GLY A 249 -4.26 15.52 23.84
N VAL A 250 -3.57 16.47 23.22
CA VAL A 250 -2.37 16.21 22.41
C VAL A 250 -1.13 16.31 23.30
N LEU A 251 -0.45 15.16 23.46
CA LEU A 251 0.78 15.05 24.23
C LEU A 251 1.91 14.56 23.34
N PHE A 252 3.14 14.78 23.79
CA PHE A 252 4.35 14.48 23.03
C PHE A 252 5.29 13.56 23.83
N VAL A 253 6.15 12.87 23.13
CA VAL A 253 7.23 12.14 23.78
C VAL A 253 8.08 13.11 24.61
N GLY A 254 8.23 12.79 25.89
CA GLY A 254 8.83 13.67 26.90
C GLY A 254 7.84 14.30 27.86
N ASP A 255 6.53 14.33 27.56
CA ASP A 255 5.50 14.65 28.55
C ASP A 255 5.40 13.52 29.60
N PRO A 256 5.00 13.81 30.86
CA PRO A 256 4.87 12.81 31.89
C PRO A 256 3.98 11.64 31.49
N GLY A 257 4.49 10.40 31.64
CA GLY A 257 3.75 9.18 31.33
C GLY A 257 3.66 8.81 29.86
N ILE A 258 4.33 9.54 28.97
CA ILE A 258 4.41 9.19 27.55
C ILE A 258 5.70 8.41 27.28
N PRO A 259 5.61 7.15 26.84
CA PRO A 259 6.77 6.34 26.47
C PRO A 259 7.53 6.90 25.27
N HIS A 260 8.83 6.58 25.15
CA HIS A 260 9.72 7.06 24.09
C HIS A 260 9.22 6.74 22.67
N GLY A 261 8.50 5.65 22.47
CA GLY A 261 7.85 5.33 21.19
C GLY A 261 6.39 5.76 21.07
N GLY A 262 5.90 6.64 21.97
CA GLY A 262 4.51 7.13 21.99
C GLY A 262 3.51 6.18 22.66
N PHE A 263 3.75 4.88 22.66
CA PHE A 263 2.94 3.85 23.33
C PHE A 263 3.81 2.76 23.95
N ASN A 264 3.22 1.97 24.87
CA ASN A 264 3.95 0.96 25.61
C ASN A 264 4.36 -0.22 24.74
N ALA A 265 5.54 -0.76 24.97
CA ALA A 265 5.98 -2.04 24.43
C ALA A 265 5.07 -3.18 24.89
N SER A 266 4.90 -4.21 24.07
CA SER A 266 4.20 -5.44 24.43
C SER A 266 5.18 -6.61 24.49
N TYR A 267 5.25 -7.26 25.65
CA TYR A 267 6.10 -8.44 25.89
C TYR A 267 5.30 -9.75 25.86
N LYS A 268 4.06 -9.74 25.34
CA LYS A 268 3.16 -10.90 25.37
C LYS A 268 3.09 -11.67 24.05
N ASN A 269 3.93 -11.32 23.09
CA ASN A 269 3.88 -11.89 21.75
C ASN A 269 4.57 -13.25 21.71
N VAL A 270 3.81 -14.31 21.85
CA VAL A 270 4.26 -15.70 21.74
C VAL A 270 3.56 -16.36 20.57
N ALA A 271 4.26 -16.49 19.46
CA ALA A 271 3.81 -17.14 18.25
C ALA A 271 3.96 -18.66 18.36
N ARG A 272 2.86 -19.39 18.27
CA ARG A 272 2.83 -20.85 18.32
C ARG A 272 2.59 -21.39 16.94
N ARG A 273 3.26 -22.50 16.59
CA ARG A 273 3.10 -23.18 15.31
C ARG A 273 3.00 -24.67 15.54
N VAL A 274 2.06 -25.32 14.88
CA VAL A 274 1.91 -26.77 14.90
C VAL A 274 1.62 -27.26 13.50
N GLY A 275 2.15 -28.41 13.15
CA GLY A 275 1.94 -29.04 11.85
C GLY A 275 1.95 -30.55 11.96
N LEU A 276 1.31 -31.18 10.99
CA LEU A 276 1.23 -32.62 10.84
C LEU A 276 1.38 -32.98 9.37
N ALA A 277 2.21 -33.99 9.10
CA ALA A 277 2.27 -34.66 7.82
C ALA A 277 2.03 -36.16 8.03
N TYR A 278 1.03 -36.71 7.33
CA TYR A 278 0.60 -38.11 7.50
C TYR A 278 0.43 -38.80 6.15
N ASP A 279 1.19 -39.87 5.95
CA ASP A 279 1.00 -40.82 4.86
C ASP A 279 -0.15 -41.79 5.23
N VAL A 280 -1.32 -41.55 4.64
CA VAL A 280 -2.59 -42.18 5.08
C VAL A 280 -2.55 -43.71 4.92
N PHE A 281 -2.03 -44.20 3.82
CA PHE A 281 -2.00 -45.65 3.53
C PHE A 281 -0.61 -46.27 3.70
N GLY A 282 0.44 -45.46 3.86
CA GLY A 282 1.82 -45.91 4.05
C GLY A 282 2.53 -46.30 2.76
N ASP A 283 1.95 -45.96 1.60
CA ASP A 283 2.52 -46.19 0.28
C ASP A 283 3.08 -44.90 -0.38
N GLY A 284 3.05 -43.77 0.36
CA GLY A 284 3.54 -42.48 -0.07
C GLY A 284 2.64 -41.75 -1.08
N LYS A 285 1.50 -42.35 -1.48
CA LYS A 285 0.67 -41.77 -2.53
C LYS A 285 -0.37 -40.80 -2.00
N THR A 286 -0.93 -41.05 -0.82
CA THR A 286 -1.94 -40.18 -0.20
C THR A 286 -1.37 -39.52 1.03
N ASN A 287 -1.09 -38.23 0.97
CA ASN A 287 -0.51 -37.46 2.06
C ASN A 287 -1.50 -36.41 2.56
N LEU A 288 -1.69 -36.36 3.88
CA LEU A 288 -2.45 -35.35 4.58
C LEU A 288 -1.49 -34.39 5.29
N HIS A 289 -1.64 -33.08 5.01
CA HIS A 289 -0.91 -32.02 5.70
C HIS A 289 -1.88 -31.11 6.44
N ILE A 290 -1.60 -30.83 7.71
CA ILE A 290 -2.35 -29.89 8.52
C ILE A 290 -1.38 -28.91 9.13
N GLY A 291 -1.69 -27.63 9.10
CA GLY A 291 -0.88 -26.57 9.68
C GLY A 291 -1.73 -25.53 10.39
N TYR A 292 -1.22 -25.03 11.51
CA TYR A 292 -1.73 -23.86 12.21
C TYR A 292 -0.57 -23.06 12.79
N GLY A 293 -0.65 -21.73 12.68
CA GLY A 293 0.35 -20.84 13.22
C GLY A 293 -0.16 -19.44 13.53
N ILE A 294 0.44 -18.81 14.53
CA ILE A 294 0.25 -17.40 14.87
C ILE A 294 1.49 -16.64 14.41
N PHE A 295 1.28 -15.51 13.75
CA PHE A 295 2.32 -14.65 13.21
C PHE A 295 2.04 -13.23 13.65
N PHE A 296 2.99 -12.59 14.33
CA PHE A 296 2.90 -11.17 14.69
C PHE A 296 3.46 -10.32 13.55
N ASP A 297 2.83 -9.20 13.33
CA ASP A 297 3.26 -8.24 12.32
C ASP A 297 4.28 -7.27 12.91
N GLN A 298 5.19 -6.76 12.07
CA GLN A 298 6.07 -5.68 12.45
C GLN A 298 5.42 -4.35 12.03
N PRO A 299 5.47 -3.31 12.87
CA PRO A 299 4.95 -2.01 12.49
C PRO A 299 5.63 -1.50 11.23
N ASN A 300 4.86 -0.94 10.33
CA ASN A 300 5.41 -0.28 9.16
C ASN A 300 5.96 1.10 9.56
N THR A 301 7.14 1.48 9.05
CA THR A 301 7.73 2.82 9.26
C THR A 301 6.84 3.95 8.76
N ILE A 302 5.95 3.69 7.80
CA ILE A 302 5.00 4.70 7.30
C ILE A 302 4.05 5.19 8.41
N THR A 303 3.79 4.39 9.46
CA THR A 303 2.97 4.82 10.58
C THR A 303 3.64 5.89 11.44
N THR A 304 4.95 6.02 11.38
CA THR A 304 5.72 7.07 12.06
C THR A 304 5.97 8.28 11.17
N ASN A 305 5.79 8.15 9.86
CA ASN A 305 6.05 9.23 8.92
C ASN A 305 5.23 10.47 9.24
N ASP A 306 3.90 10.33 9.22
CA ASP A 306 2.99 11.47 9.37
C ASP A 306 2.99 12.02 10.81
N GLN A 307 3.54 11.28 11.78
CA GLN A 307 3.65 11.69 13.17
C GLN A 307 4.62 12.86 13.38
N THR A 308 5.63 12.97 12.54
CA THR A 308 6.65 14.03 12.61
C THR A 308 6.26 15.25 11.78
N ASP A 309 5.23 15.14 10.93
CA ASP A 309 4.84 16.13 9.93
C ASP A 309 3.68 17.00 10.42
N GLN A 310 3.72 17.39 11.69
CA GLN A 310 2.65 18.13 12.34
C GLN A 310 3.18 19.14 13.35
N ALA A 311 2.34 20.08 13.79
CA ALA A 311 2.69 21.01 14.82
C ALA A 311 3.03 20.29 16.15
N PRO A 312 4.07 20.70 16.89
CA PRO A 312 4.90 21.88 16.65
C PRO A 312 6.16 21.60 15.82
N PHE A 313 6.32 20.43 15.19
CA PHE A 313 7.56 20.02 14.51
C PHE A 313 7.62 20.49 13.06
N ALA A 314 6.59 20.17 12.28
CA ALA A 314 6.47 20.45 10.86
C ALA A 314 5.02 20.70 10.44
N PRO A 315 4.41 21.82 10.89
CA PRO A 315 3.00 22.08 10.55
C PRO A 315 2.84 22.33 9.06
N VAL A 316 1.70 21.89 8.56
CA VAL A 316 1.17 22.29 7.26
C VAL A 316 0.05 23.30 7.49
N VAL A 317 0.10 24.41 6.79
CA VAL A 317 -0.89 25.46 6.83
C VAL A 317 -1.63 25.52 5.51
N THR A 318 -2.93 25.57 5.56
CA THR A 318 -3.81 25.71 4.40
C THR A 318 -4.59 27.01 4.52
N GLU A 319 -4.39 27.92 3.59
CA GLU A 319 -5.19 29.12 3.44
C GLU A 319 -6.26 28.88 2.37
N ASN A 320 -7.48 29.26 2.69
CA ASN A 320 -8.56 29.27 1.71
C ASN A 320 -8.58 30.60 0.98
N GLY A 321 -8.81 30.56 -0.33
CA GLY A 321 -8.94 31.75 -1.14
C GLY A 321 -10.06 32.66 -0.62
N ASN A 322 -9.82 33.96 -0.59
CA ASN A 322 -10.77 35.01 -0.18
C ASN A 322 -10.43 36.31 -0.90
N ALA A 323 -11.18 37.39 -0.60
CA ALA A 323 -10.97 38.67 -1.26
C ALA A 323 -9.65 39.37 -0.92
N ASN A 324 -8.94 38.94 0.13
CA ASN A 324 -7.73 39.59 0.63
C ASN A 324 -6.45 38.87 0.24
N ASN A 325 -6.53 37.63 -0.27
CA ASN A 325 -5.37 36.86 -0.67
C ASN A 325 -5.35 36.52 -2.16
N ASN A 326 -4.16 36.39 -2.70
CA ASN A 326 -3.89 36.06 -4.09
C ASN A 326 -2.50 35.39 -4.22
N ASN A 327 -2.06 35.08 -5.43
CA ASN A 327 -0.75 34.46 -5.68
C ASN A 327 0.43 35.27 -5.15
N GLU A 328 0.33 36.58 -5.17
CA GLU A 328 1.36 37.50 -4.68
C GLU A 328 1.37 37.57 -3.16
N ASN A 329 0.21 37.52 -2.53
CA ASN A 329 0.07 37.59 -1.08
C ASN A 329 -0.91 36.51 -0.56
N PRO A 330 -0.47 35.24 -0.51
CA PRO A 330 -1.35 34.12 -0.16
C PRO A 330 -1.83 34.16 1.30
N TYR A 331 -1.13 34.84 2.18
CA TYR A 331 -1.51 35.07 3.58
C TYR A 331 -2.29 36.37 3.79
N GLY A 332 -2.77 37.02 2.72
CA GLY A 332 -3.47 38.29 2.83
C GLY A 332 -4.62 38.27 3.84
N GLY A 333 -4.47 39.02 4.92
CA GLY A 333 -5.41 39.06 6.03
C GLY A 333 -5.18 38.05 7.16
N THR A 334 -4.19 37.14 7.02
CA THR A 334 -3.76 36.22 8.07
C THR A 334 -2.27 36.40 8.41
N ILE A 335 -1.83 35.84 9.53
CA ILE A 335 -0.42 35.89 9.93
C ILE A 335 0.33 34.77 9.21
N ASN A 336 1.36 35.13 8.45
CA ASN A 336 2.29 34.15 7.88
C ASN A 336 3.09 33.46 9.01
N PRO A 337 2.93 32.13 9.23
CA PRO A 337 3.60 31.42 10.30
C PRO A 337 5.06 31.04 9.95
N PHE A 338 5.51 31.28 8.73
CA PHE A 338 6.84 30.90 8.26
C PHE A 338 7.82 32.08 8.27
N PRO A 339 9.11 31.89 8.60
CA PRO A 339 9.74 30.60 8.92
C PRO A 339 9.26 30.02 10.24
N TYR A 340 8.90 28.73 10.23
CA TYR A 340 8.45 28.05 11.43
C TYR A 340 9.65 27.69 12.32
N PRO A 341 9.58 27.92 13.67
CA PRO A 341 10.69 27.65 14.56
C PRO A 341 11.09 26.18 14.59
N SER A 342 12.37 25.89 14.34
CA SER A 342 12.94 24.54 14.46
C SER A 342 14.31 24.60 15.16
N PRO A 343 14.50 23.88 16.28
CA PRO A 343 13.54 23.05 17.00
C PRO A 343 12.42 23.87 17.65
N PRO A 344 11.23 23.25 17.91
CA PRO A 344 10.14 23.96 18.54
C PRO A 344 10.48 24.33 19.98
N SER A 345 9.97 25.47 20.42
CA SER A 345 10.13 25.97 21.79
C SER A 345 8.91 25.65 22.65
N LYS A 346 9.04 25.81 23.97
CA LYS A 346 7.92 25.70 24.91
C LYS A 346 6.74 26.63 24.56
N ASN A 347 7.04 27.76 23.91
CA ASN A 347 6.04 28.75 23.51
C ASN A 347 5.57 28.59 22.06
N SER A 348 5.91 27.46 21.40
CA SER A 348 5.46 27.20 20.03
C SER A 348 3.95 27.36 19.92
N THR A 349 3.54 27.98 18.83
CA THR A 349 2.12 28.16 18.49
C THR A 349 1.60 26.96 17.72
N PHE A 350 0.33 26.67 17.87
CA PHE A 350 -0.37 25.66 17.11
C PHE A 350 -1.37 26.38 16.22
N PRO A 351 -1.30 26.22 14.90
CA PRO A 351 -2.28 26.81 14.00
C PRO A 351 -3.71 26.36 14.35
N GLN A 352 -4.66 27.26 14.30
CA GLN A 352 -6.07 26.90 14.47
C GLN A 352 -6.49 25.90 13.38
N TYR A 353 -7.35 24.95 13.76
CA TYR A 353 -7.80 23.89 12.86
C TYR A 353 -6.68 23.06 12.22
N SER A 354 -5.50 23.01 12.85
CA SER A 354 -4.41 22.18 12.35
C SER A 354 -4.79 20.70 12.37
N SER A 355 -4.37 20.01 11.33
CA SER A 355 -4.48 18.55 11.28
C SER A 355 -3.41 17.90 12.15
N GLN A 356 -3.78 16.82 12.82
CA GLN A 356 -2.87 16.05 13.67
C GLN A 356 -2.96 14.56 13.35
N TYR A 357 -1.83 13.85 13.49
CA TYR A 357 -1.72 12.40 13.39
C TYR A 357 -1.27 11.85 14.73
N LEU A 358 -2.12 11.08 15.39
CA LEU A 358 -1.94 10.72 16.79
C LEU A 358 -2.01 9.21 16.98
N TYR A 359 -1.23 8.66 17.91
CA TYR A 359 -1.39 7.29 18.37
C TYR A 359 -2.44 7.17 19.46
N ALA A 360 -3.23 6.11 19.41
CA ALA A 360 -4.08 5.72 20.53
C ALA A 360 -3.24 5.23 21.70
N GLN A 361 -3.77 5.37 22.90
CA GLN A 361 -3.09 4.96 24.12
C GLN A 361 -2.74 3.46 24.15
N ASN A 362 -3.66 2.63 23.68
CA ASN A 362 -3.59 1.18 23.80
C ASN A 362 -3.23 0.52 22.45
N MET A 363 -2.13 0.96 21.85
CA MET A 363 -1.61 0.28 20.66
C MET A 363 -1.24 -1.17 21.03
N ARG A 364 -1.60 -2.08 20.13
CA ARG A 364 -1.31 -3.51 20.23
C ARG A 364 -0.72 -3.98 18.93
N ASN A 365 0.10 -5.01 18.99
CA ASN A 365 0.63 -5.61 17.78
C ASN A 365 -0.46 -6.38 17.02
N ALA A 366 -0.52 -6.19 15.72
CA ALA A 366 -1.32 -7.00 14.83
C ALA A 366 -0.77 -8.43 14.80
N TYR A 367 -1.66 -9.40 14.72
CA TYR A 367 -1.27 -10.79 14.48
C TYR A 367 -2.25 -11.50 13.57
N THR A 368 -1.72 -12.48 12.84
CA THR A 368 -2.49 -13.32 11.93
C THR A 368 -2.43 -14.76 12.41
N GLN A 369 -3.58 -15.40 12.53
CA GLN A 369 -3.72 -16.84 12.65
C GLN A 369 -3.85 -17.42 11.25
N SER A 370 -2.96 -18.32 10.85
CA SER A 370 -3.02 -19.03 9.57
C SER A 370 -3.24 -20.51 9.79
N TYR A 371 -4.11 -21.11 9.00
CA TYR A 371 -4.44 -22.53 9.09
C TYR A 371 -4.66 -23.13 7.71
N ASN A 372 -4.26 -24.38 7.56
CA ASN A 372 -4.49 -25.13 6.33
C ASN A 372 -4.70 -26.62 6.58
N VAL A 373 -5.45 -27.24 5.68
CA VAL A 373 -5.58 -28.67 5.53
C VAL A 373 -5.42 -29.03 4.07
N GLN A 374 -4.45 -29.86 3.74
CA GLN A 374 -4.18 -30.28 2.37
C GLN A 374 -4.20 -31.80 2.28
N VAL A 375 -4.88 -32.30 1.25
CA VAL A 375 -4.75 -33.69 0.79
C VAL A 375 -4.01 -33.66 -0.54
N GLN A 376 -2.92 -34.41 -0.61
CA GLN A 376 -2.13 -34.63 -1.82
C GLN A 376 -2.25 -36.10 -2.21
N GLN A 377 -2.58 -36.34 -3.50
CA GLN A 377 -2.71 -37.66 -4.07
C GLN A 377 -1.82 -37.84 -5.28
N ASP A 378 -0.93 -38.82 -5.25
CA ASP A 378 -0.25 -39.32 -6.43
C ASP A 378 -1.21 -40.24 -7.20
N LEU A 379 -1.57 -39.83 -8.40
CA LEU A 379 -2.48 -40.54 -9.32
C LEU A 379 -1.72 -41.50 -10.23
N GLY A 380 -0.40 -41.60 -10.07
CA GLY A 380 0.48 -42.36 -10.95
C GLY A 380 0.81 -41.63 -12.25
N HIS A 381 1.66 -42.22 -13.06
CA HIS A 381 2.11 -41.71 -14.37
C HIS A 381 2.65 -40.28 -14.34
N GLY A 382 3.26 -39.86 -13.19
CA GLY A 382 3.77 -38.50 -13.02
C GLY A 382 2.72 -37.43 -12.75
N THR A 383 1.51 -37.83 -12.32
CA THR A 383 0.41 -36.92 -12.00
C THR A 383 0.22 -36.82 -10.49
N ILE A 384 0.27 -35.59 -9.98
CA ILE A 384 -0.01 -35.27 -8.59
C ILE A 384 -1.20 -34.30 -8.54
N PHE A 385 -2.20 -34.61 -7.73
CA PHE A 385 -3.33 -33.75 -7.41
C PHE A 385 -3.24 -33.31 -5.97
N SER A 386 -3.52 -32.03 -5.69
CA SER A 386 -3.60 -31.51 -4.33
C SER A 386 -4.88 -30.69 -4.17
N LEU A 387 -5.58 -30.91 -3.07
CA LEU A 387 -6.71 -30.10 -2.64
C LEU A 387 -6.41 -29.51 -1.28
N THR A 388 -6.44 -28.19 -1.17
CA THR A 388 -6.10 -27.46 0.04
C THR A 388 -7.25 -26.55 0.45
N TYR A 389 -7.67 -26.62 1.70
CA TYR A 389 -8.37 -25.53 2.36
C TYR A 389 -7.33 -24.69 3.12
N ALA A 390 -7.28 -23.40 2.85
CA ALA A 390 -6.39 -22.49 3.52
C ALA A 390 -7.15 -21.24 3.99
N GLY A 391 -6.86 -20.80 5.21
CA GLY A 391 -7.46 -19.60 5.74
C GLY A 391 -6.52 -18.82 6.64
N SER A 392 -6.86 -17.55 6.83
CA SER A 392 -6.19 -16.69 7.80
C SER A 392 -7.18 -15.71 8.43
N ALA A 393 -6.93 -15.35 9.69
CA ALA A 393 -7.67 -14.35 10.43
C ALA A 393 -6.68 -13.40 11.10
N ALA A 394 -6.73 -12.12 10.75
CA ALA A 394 -5.89 -11.12 11.39
C ALA A 394 -6.75 -10.22 12.29
N THR A 395 -6.12 -9.74 13.37
CA THR A 395 -6.73 -8.86 14.36
C THR A 395 -5.72 -7.81 14.82
N HIS A 396 -6.23 -6.74 15.45
CA HIS A 396 -5.45 -5.58 15.86
C HIS A 396 -4.70 -4.89 14.71
N LEU A 397 -5.17 -5.03 13.46
CA LEU A 397 -4.60 -4.30 12.35
C LEU A 397 -4.69 -2.79 12.62
N PRO A 398 -3.61 -2.04 12.38
CA PRO A 398 -3.65 -0.59 12.55
C PRO A 398 -4.61 0.03 11.53
N VAL A 399 -5.50 0.90 12.00
CA VAL A 399 -6.45 1.63 11.16
C VAL A 399 -6.54 3.08 11.58
N ALA A 400 -6.65 3.95 10.61
CA ALA A 400 -6.86 5.37 10.80
C ALA A 400 -8.35 5.67 11.08
N ARG A 401 -8.61 6.58 12.02
CA ARG A 401 -9.94 7.10 12.33
C ARG A 401 -9.89 8.62 12.44
N GLU A 402 -10.85 9.31 11.85
CA GLU A 402 -11.06 10.73 12.16
C GLU A 402 -11.51 10.86 13.62
N LEU A 403 -10.66 11.47 14.44
CA LEU A 403 -10.94 11.67 15.87
C LEU A 403 -11.93 12.82 16.10
N ASN A 404 -11.88 13.83 15.26
CA ASN A 404 -12.54 15.11 15.42
C ASN A 404 -13.57 15.36 14.31
N ALA A 405 -14.39 14.34 13.96
CA ALA A 405 -15.44 14.49 12.95
C ALA A 405 -16.45 15.58 13.34
N ALA A 406 -16.85 16.39 12.37
CA ALA A 406 -17.82 17.46 12.63
C ALA A 406 -19.20 16.90 12.97
N ILE A 407 -19.91 17.58 13.87
CA ILE A 407 -21.27 17.22 14.28
C ILE A 407 -22.27 17.82 13.29
N TYR A 408 -23.15 16.98 12.76
CA TYR A 408 -24.23 17.44 11.91
C TYR A 408 -25.33 18.12 12.74
N ILE A 409 -25.70 19.34 12.35
CA ILE A 409 -26.78 20.14 12.96
C ILE A 409 -27.78 20.46 11.85
N PRO A 410 -29.04 19.93 11.90
CA PRO A 410 -30.04 20.18 10.88
C PRO A 410 -30.29 21.69 10.65
N GLY A 411 -30.29 22.08 9.38
CA GLY A 411 -30.51 23.48 8.98
C GLY A 411 -29.36 24.45 9.21
N ALA A 412 -28.31 24.05 9.95
CA ALA A 412 -27.14 24.89 10.25
C ALA A 412 -25.82 24.36 9.71
N SER A 413 -25.77 23.10 9.32
CA SER A 413 -24.54 22.48 8.80
C SER A 413 -24.35 22.75 7.31
N SER A 414 -23.11 23.07 6.94
CA SER A 414 -22.63 23.16 5.57
C SER A 414 -21.18 22.67 5.48
N THR A 415 -20.67 22.46 4.28
CA THR A 415 -19.25 22.15 4.07
C THR A 415 -18.35 23.32 4.48
N ALA A 416 -18.81 24.56 4.33
CA ALA A 416 -18.06 25.76 4.70
C ALA A 416 -17.82 25.89 6.21
N ASN A 417 -18.72 25.41 7.06
CA ASN A 417 -18.58 25.49 8.50
C ASN A 417 -18.15 24.18 9.16
N THR A 418 -17.64 23.22 8.40
CA THR A 418 -17.23 21.90 8.91
C THR A 418 -16.25 22.02 10.08
N ASN A 419 -15.20 22.83 9.96
CA ASN A 419 -14.19 22.97 11.01
C ASN A 419 -14.77 23.58 12.29
N ALA A 420 -15.66 24.57 12.19
CA ALA A 420 -16.30 25.20 13.36
C ALA A 420 -17.21 24.24 14.14
N ARG A 421 -17.70 23.17 13.50
CA ARG A 421 -18.59 22.17 14.12
C ARG A 421 -17.84 20.96 14.69
N ARG A 422 -16.52 20.93 14.60
CA ARG A 422 -15.71 19.86 15.18
C ARG A 422 -15.68 19.96 16.69
N PRO A 423 -15.79 18.85 17.44
CA PRO A 423 -15.80 18.86 18.90
C PRO A 423 -14.61 19.55 19.57
N LEU A 424 -13.44 19.48 18.92
CA LEU A 424 -12.19 20.06 19.44
C LEU A 424 -11.82 21.38 18.75
N ALA A 425 -12.76 22.03 18.07
CA ALA A 425 -12.57 23.34 17.46
C ALA A 425 -12.43 24.45 18.51
N PRO A 426 -11.66 25.51 18.25
CA PRO A 426 -10.79 25.75 17.10
C PRO A 426 -9.40 25.13 17.24
N ALA A 427 -9.10 24.42 18.32
CA ALA A 427 -7.78 23.91 18.63
C ALA A 427 -7.31 22.84 17.63
N LEU A 428 -8.23 22.01 17.14
CA LEU A 428 -7.94 20.96 16.15
C LEU A 428 -8.90 21.02 14.96
N GLY A 429 -8.37 20.76 13.78
CA GLY A 429 -9.11 20.48 12.55
C GLY A 429 -9.37 18.97 12.39
N SER A 430 -9.21 18.46 11.17
CA SER A 430 -9.24 17.02 10.92
C SER A 430 -8.07 16.35 11.64
N THR A 431 -8.37 15.34 12.44
CA THR A 431 -7.38 14.69 13.30
C THR A 431 -7.44 13.19 13.15
N THR A 432 -6.37 12.60 12.67
CA THR A 432 -6.27 11.16 12.47
C THR A 432 -5.75 10.48 13.71
N LEU A 433 -6.50 9.51 14.24
CA LEU A 433 -6.09 8.63 15.32
C LEU A 433 -5.79 7.25 14.77
N LEU A 434 -4.55 6.80 14.90
CA LEU A 434 -4.15 5.44 14.59
C LEU A 434 -4.46 4.53 15.78
N GLN A 435 -5.20 3.46 15.54
CA GLN A 435 -5.65 2.53 16.58
C GLN A 435 -5.63 1.08 16.09
N PRO A 436 -5.41 0.07 16.98
CA PRO A 436 -5.35 -1.34 16.62
C PRO A 436 -6.75 -1.97 16.55
N ALA A 437 -7.61 -1.49 15.67
CA ALA A 437 -9.03 -1.85 15.61
C ALA A 437 -9.44 -2.53 14.30
N GLY A 438 -8.49 -2.81 13.42
CA GLY A 438 -8.75 -3.50 12.16
C GLY A 438 -8.76 -5.02 12.32
N SER A 439 -9.48 -5.67 11.40
CA SER A 439 -9.53 -7.13 11.27
C SER A 439 -9.59 -7.54 9.82
N SER A 440 -9.10 -8.74 9.53
CA SER A 440 -9.28 -9.38 8.23
C SER A 440 -9.54 -10.88 8.37
N ASN A 441 -10.21 -11.44 7.37
CA ASN A 441 -10.50 -12.86 7.29
C ASN A 441 -10.39 -13.32 5.84
N TYR A 442 -9.58 -14.35 5.61
CA TYR A 442 -9.42 -14.98 4.30
C TYR A 442 -9.73 -16.48 4.41
N ASN A 443 -10.49 -16.99 3.46
CA ASN A 443 -10.72 -18.41 3.31
C ASN A 443 -10.67 -18.81 1.85
N SER A 444 -10.04 -19.95 1.54
CA SER A 444 -9.91 -20.44 0.18
C SER A 444 -9.97 -21.97 0.10
N MET A 445 -10.47 -22.44 -1.01
CA MET A 445 -10.26 -23.80 -1.51
C MET A 445 -9.34 -23.70 -2.74
N GLN A 446 -8.25 -24.46 -2.73
CA GLN A 446 -7.24 -24.46 -3.78
C GLN A 446 -7.08 -25.88 -4.34
N ALA A 447 -7.28 -26.05 -5.64
CA ALA A 447 -7.02 -27.30 -6.34
C ALA A 447 -5.79 -27.12 -7.24
N ASN A 448 -4.85 -28.05 -7.16
CA ASN A 448 -3.64 -28.03 -7.97
C ASN A 448 -3.49 -29.39 -8.67
N VAL A 449 -3.17 -29.37 -9.96
CA VAL A 449 -2.78 -30.54 -10.75
C VAL A 449 -1.42 -30.27 -11.36
N ARG A 450 -0.48 -31.14 -11.06
CA ARG A 450 0.83 -31.18 -11.71
C ARG A 450 0.97 -32.49 -12.45
N HIS A 451 1.29 -32.41 -13.72
CA HIS A 451 1.58 -33.58 -14.53
C HIS A 451 2.87 -33.40 -15.32
N GLN A 452 3.71 -34.44 -15.33
CA GLN A 452 4.94 -34.46 -16.09
C GLN A 452 5.03 -35.75 -16.89
N PHE A 453 4.80 -35.67 -18.20
CA PHE A 453 4.90 -36.81 -19.09
C PHE A 453 6.37 -37.12 -19.45
N ALA A 454 6.69 -38.39 -19.57
CA ALA A 454 7.96 -38.85 -20.09
C ALA A 454 8.24 -38.38 -21.54
N SER A 455 7.18 -37.98 -22.26
CA SER A 455 7.23 -37.46 -23.64
C SER A 455 7.70 -36.01 -23.77
N GLY A 456 8.07 -35.34 -22.66
CA GLY A 456 8.47 -33.93 -22.68
C GLY A 456 7.33 -32.94 -22.64
N PHE A 457 6.15 -33.35 -22.22
CA PHE A 457 5.00 -32.48 -21.95
C PHE A 457 4.80 -32.33 -20.44
N SER A 458 4.62 -31.12 -19.96
CA SER A 458 4.33 -30.84 -18.57
C SER A 458 3.17 -29.86 -18.44
N ILE A 459 2.35 -30.03 -17.41
CA ILE A 459 1.21 -29.18 -17.07
C ILE A 459 1.29 -28.83 -15.59
N LEU A 460 0.97 -27.57 -15.29
CA LEU A 460 0.63 -27.09 -13.95
C LEU A 460 -0.67 -26.31 -14.04
N ALA A 461 -1.70 -26.78 -13.35
CA ALA A 461 -2.99 -26.11 -13.30
C ALA A 461 -3.35 -25.82 -11.84
N ASN A 462 -3.73 -24.58 -11.56
CA ASN A 462 -4.14 -24.13 -10.24
C ASN A 462 -5.51 -23.47 -10.35
N TYR A 463 -6.40 -23.81 -9.45
CA TYR A 463 -7.65 -23.12 -9.25
C TYR A 463 -7.81 -22.71 -7.80
N THR A 464 -8.09 -21.45 -7.55
CA THR A 464 -8.39 -20.92 -6.22
C THR A 464 -9.78 -20.31 -6.23
N TRP A 465 -10.63 -20.82 -5.35
CA TRP A 465 -11.89 -20.19 -4.98
C TRP A 465 -11.74 -19.61 -3.58
N SER A 466 -11.88 -18.27 -3.44
CA SER A 466 -11.57 -17.60 -2.21
C SER A 466 -12.49 -16.43 -1.89
N LYS A 467 -12.43 -16.00 -0.63
CA LYS A 467 -13.08 -14.79 -0.13
C LYS A 467 -12.18 -14.14 0.90
N SER A 468 -11.85 -12.87 0.66
CA SER A 468 -11.14 -12.01 1.60
C SER A 468 -12.06 -10.89 2.07
N LEU A 469 -12.18 -10.74 3.37
CA LEU A 469 -12.93 -9.66 4.03
C LEU A 469 -12.01 -8.92 4.96
N ASP A 470 -12.15 -7.60 5.05
CA ASP A 470 -11.41 -6.80 6.01
C ASP A 470 -12.19 -5.52 6.37
N THR A 471 -11.69 -4.83 7.39
CA THR A 471 -12.17 -3.51 7.74
C THR A 471 -11.42 -2.40 7.02
N TRP A 472 -10.25 -2.73 6.44
CA TRP A 472 -9.37 -1.79 5.77
C TRP A 472 -8.31 -2.52 4.95
N SER A 473 -8.18 -2.21 3.67
CA SER A 473 -7.23 -2.88 2.75
C SER A 473 -6.00 -2.06 2.41
N ASP A 474 -5.98 -0.76 2.77
CA ASP A 474 -4.89 0.13 2.40
C ASP A 474 -3.74 0.03 3.38
N THR A 475 -2.52 0.05 2.87
CA THR A 475 -1.28 0.14 3.66
C THR A 475 -0.89 1.58 4.00
N LYS A 476 -1.45 2.56 3.30
CA LYS A 476 -1.26 4.00 3.58
C LYS A 476 -2.19 4.44 4.71
N THR A 477 -1.94 3.93 5.87
CA THR A 477 -2.80 3.92 7.05
C THR A 477 -3.25 5.29 7.55
N LEU A 478 -2.62 6.39 7.14
CA LEU A 478 -2.85 7.69 7.77
C LEU A 478 -3.60 8.67 6.88
N SER A 479 -3.64 8.47 5.58
CA SER A 479 -4.29 9.40 4.64
C SER A 479 -5.77 9.13 4.38
N SER A 480 -6.33 8.05 4.90
CA SER A 480 -7.68 7.59 4.56
C SER A 480 -8.46 7.19 5.81
N ALA A 481 -9.06 8.15 6.48
CA ALA A 481 -9.92 7.89 7.62
C ALA A 481 -11.21 7.14 7.21
N ARG A 482 -11.79 6.39 8.13
CA ARG A 482 -13.10 5.72 7.97
C ARG A 482 -14.20 6.72 7.64
N ALA A 483 -15.15 6.32 6.82
CA ALA A 483 -16.30 7.13 6.46
C ALA A 483 -17.19 7.44 7.68
N ILE A 484 -17.35 6.47 8.60
CA ILE A 484 -18.03 6.66 9.88
C ILE A 484 -17.05 6.34 11.01
N PRO A 485 -16.47 7.34 11.68
CA PRO A 485 -15.44 7.12 12.69
C PRO A 485 -15.90 6.29 13.90
N THR A 486 -17.17 6.34 14.23
CA THR A 486 -17.78 5.68 15.39
C THR A 486 -18.31 4.27 15.10
N ASP A 487 -18.40 3.88 13.81
CA ASP A 487 -18.91 2.58 13.39
C ASP A 487 -17.84 1.82 12.59
N PRO A 488 -17.02 0.98 13.24
CA PRO A 488 -16.01 0.18 12.55
C PRO A 488 -16.60 -0.89 11.62
N GLU A 489 -17.84 -1.34 11.88
CA GLU A 489 -18.47 -2.39 11.07
C GLU A 489 -19.00 -1.84 9.75
N TYR A 490 -19.28 -0.55 9.66
CA TYR A 490 -19.67 0.10 8.42
C TYR A 490 -18.67 -0.15 7.29
N ASP A 491 -17.37 -0.22 7.59
CA ASP A 491 -16.32 -0.45 6.61
C ASP A 491 -15.88 -1.93 6.49
N TYR A 492 -16.52 -2.85 7.23
CA TYR A 492 -16.27 -4.28 7.04
C TYR A 492 -16.91 -4.78 5.75
N GLY A 493 -16.10 -5.31 4.85
CA GLY A 493 -16.55 -5.78 3.53
C GLY A 493 -15.47 -6.54 2.77
N PRO A 494 -15.71 -6.90 1.50
CA PRO A 494 -14.68 -7.50 0.65
C PRO A 494 -13.42 -6.63 0.62
N ALA A 495 -12.26 -7.26 0.77
CA ALA A 495 -10.97 -6.57 0.62
C ALA A 495 -10.81 -6.02 -0.80
N ASP A 496 -10.09 -4.91 -0.98
CA ASP A 496 -9.89 -4.29 -2.30
C ASP A 496 -9.22 -5.24 -3.31
N PHE A 497 -8.45 -6.20 -2.81
CA PHE A 497 -7.76 -7.24 -3.58
C PHE A 497 -8.50 -8.59 -3.59
N ASP A 498 -9.75 -8.69 -3.09
CA ASP A 498 -10.52 -9.93 -3.10
C ASP A 498 -10.78 -10.43 -4.51
N ARG A 499 -10.39 -11.67 -4.79
CA ARG A 499 -10.61 -12.38 -6.04
C ARG A 499 -11.35 -13.68 -5.77
N ARG A 500 -12.60 -13.78 -6.23
CA ARG A 500 -13.43 -14.97 -6.00
C ARG A 500 -12.88 -16.23 -6.67
N ASN A 501 -12.42 -16.07 -7.90
CA ASN A 501 -11.91 -17.16 -8.72
C ASN A 501 -10.60 -16.73 -9.34
N VAL A 502 -9.57 -17.57 -9.18
CA VAL A 502 -8.28 -17.41 -9.85
C VAL A 502 -7.92 -18.74 -10.48
N ILE A 503 -7.63 -18.73 -11.77
CA ILE A 503 -7.16 -19.90 -12.52
C ILE A 503 -5.82 -19.55 -13.14
N ASN A 504 -4.82 -20.37 -12.89
CA ASN A 504 -3.54 -20.31 -13.58
C ASN A 504 -3.25 -21.66 -14.21
N PHE A 505 -2.94 -21.66 -15.48
CA PHE A 505 -2.54 -22.86 -16.20
C PHE A 505 -1.25 -22.56 -16.94
N THR A 506 -0.28 -23.47 -16.79
CA THR A 506 0.98 -23.39 -17.52
C THR A 506 1.25 -24.75 -18.16
N SER A 507 1.64 -24.73 -19.42
CA SER A 507 2.14 -25.95 -20.10
C SER A 507 3.45 -25.68 -20.81
N VAL A 508 4.30 -26.70 -20.82
CA VAL A 508 5.51 -26.75 -21.62
C VAL A 508 5.50 -28.05 -22.40
N TRP A 509 5.61 -27.96 -23.71
CA TRP A 509 5.59 -29.09 -24.59
C TRP A 509 6.80 -29.08 -25.50
N LYS A 510 7.75 -30.02 -25.25
CA LYS A 510 8.85 -30.33 -26.16
C LYS A 510 8.31 -31.20 -27.28
N ILE A 511 8.08 -30.61 -28.44
CA ILE A 511 7.46 -31.29 -29.59
C ILE A 511 8.39 -32.41 -30.04
N ARG A 512 7.85 -33.63 -30.03
CA ARG A 512 8.61 -34.80 -30.47
C ARG A 512 9.06 -34.63 -31.90
N GLN A 513 10.32 -34.93 -32.11
CA GLN A 513 10.96 -34.86 -33.40
C GLN A 513 10.70 -36.15 -34.19
N PRO A 514 9.88 -36.10 -35.26
CA PRO A 514 9.56 -37.31 -36.01
C PRO A 514 10.69 -37.74 -36.99
N PHE A 515 11.63 -36.83 -37.31
CA PHE A 515 12.68 -37.02 -38.26
C PHE A 515 14.05 -37.13 -37.58
N GLN A 516 14.86 -38.12 -38.01
CA GLN A 516 16.16 -38.37 -37.38
C GLN A 516 17.28 -37.57 -38.05
N GLU A 517 17.14 -37.25 -39.35
CA GLU A 517 18.20 -36.63 -40.16
C GLU A 517 17.62 -35.70 -41.25
N GLY A 518 18.49 -34.90 -41.89
CA GLY A 518 18.17 -34.07 -43.04
C GLY A 518 17.45 -32.75 -42.75
N LEU A 519 17.00 -32.12 -43.82
CA LEU A 519 16.37 -30.79 -43.78
C LEU A 519 15.10 -30.79 -42.95
N ALA A 520 14.33 -31.86 -42.96
CA ALA A 520 13.12 -32.00 -42.17
C ALA A 520 13.41 -31.98 -40.65
N LYS A 521 14.49 -32.62 -40.20
CA LYS A 521 14.97 -32.53 -38.82
C LYS A 521 15.36 -31.09 -38.48
N ALA A 522 16.10 -30.42 -39.36
CA ALA A 522 16.55 -29.05 -39.11
C ALA A 522 15.38 -28.05 -39.01
N ILE A 523 14.31 -28.23 -39.79
CA ILE A 523 13.16 -27.31 -39.81
C ILE A 523 12.14 -27.70 -38.73
N LEU A 524 11.76 -28.96 -38.61
CA LEU A 524 10.65 -29.43 -37.76
C LEU A 524 11.10 -29.94 -36.39
N GLY A 525 12.40 -30.12 -36.15
CA GLY A 525 12.95 -30.56 -34.87
C GLY A 525 13.29 -29.41 -33.93
N GLY A 526 13.42 -29.73 -32.63
CA GLY A 526 13.89 -28.80 -31.60
C GLY A 526 12.89 -27.70 -31.20
N TRP A 527 11.61 -27.89 -31.52
CA TRP A 527 10.56 -26.97 -31.11
C TRP A 527 10.04 -27.26 -29.70
N GLU A 528 9.79 -26.20 -28.97
CA GLU A 528 9.14 -26.23 -27.69
C GLU A 528 8.01 -25.17 -27.69
N HIS A 529 6.84 -25.57 -27.27
CA HIS A 529 5.69 -24.70 -27.11
C HIS A 529 5.44 -24.45 -25.64
N THR A 530 5.18 -23.19 -25.27
CA THR A 530 4.81 -22.80 -23.92
C THR A 530 3.47 -22.08 -23.96
N THR A 531 2.61 -22.33 -22.95
CA THR A 531 1.36 -21.60 -22.77
C THR A 531 1.23 -21.19 -21.33
N ILE A 532 0.83 -19.94 -21.09
CA ILE A 532 0.42 -19.42 -19.81
C ILE A 532 -1.00 -18.90 -19.98
N PHE A 533 -1.93 -19.39 -19.17
CA PHE A 533 -3.29 -18.90 -19.10
C PHE A 533 -3.57 -18.38 -17.71
N ASN A 534 -4.07 -17.16 -17.61
CA ASN A 534 -4.46 -16.51 -16.38
C ASN A 534 -5.90 -16.04 -16.48
N TYR A 535 -6.69 -16.40 -15.48
CA TYR A 535 -8.01 -15.85 -15.27
C TYR A 535 -8.15 -15.38 -13.84
N THR A 536 -8.62 -14.14 -13.66
CA THR A 536 -8.94 -13.59 -12.33
C THR A 536 -10.32 -12.95 -12.37
N GLY A 537 -11.18 -13.31 -11.41
CA GLY A 537 -12.46 -12.64 -11.21
C GLY A 537 -12.29 -11.14 -10.93
N GLY A 538 -13.30 -10.36 -11.26
CA GLY A 538 -13.25 -8.89 -11.10
C GLY A 538 -12.97 -8.44 -9.67
N TYR A 539 -12.22 -7.34 -9.52
CA TYR A 539 -11.99 -6.66 -8.25
C TYR A 539 -13.30 -6.10 -7.69
N PRO A 540 -13.53 -6.18 -6.39
CA PRO A 540 -14.62 -5.47 -5.77
C PRO A 540 -14.26 -3.98 -5.61
N PHE A 541 -15.28 -3.12 -5.65
CA PHE A 541 -15.14 -1.70 -5.40
C PHE A 541 -16.39 -1.11 -4.75
N SER A 542 -16.20 0.01 -4.05
CA SER A 542 -17.26 0.78 -3.43
C SER A 542 -17.85 1.80 -4.41
N ILE A 543 -19.13 2.08 -4.31
CA ILE A 543 -19.74 3.23 -4.98
C ILE A 543 -19.72 4.42 -4.02
N LEU A 544 -18.98 5.45 -4.41
CA LEU A 544 -18.76 6.66 -3.61
C LEU A 544 -19.79 7.74 -3.95
N ALA A 545 -20.23 8.46 -2.92
CA ALA A 545 -21.11 9.62 -3.09
C ALA A 545 -20.42 10.77 -3.86
N GLY A 546 -19.08 10.91 -3.71
CA GLY A 546 -18.31 11.97 -4.32
C GLY A 546 -18.47 13.35 -3.69
N ARG A 547 -19.18 13.41 -2.57
CA ARG A 547 -19.37 14.63 -1.75
C ARG A 547 -19.63 14.25 -0.29
N ASP A 548 -19.41 15.19 0.62
CA ASP A 548 -19.69 15.06 2.05
C ASP A 548 -21.17 15.31 2.34
N ASN A 549 -22.02 14.33 2.06
CA ASN A 549 -23.46 14.44 2.36
C ASN A 549 -23.75 14.36 3.86
N ALA A 550 -22.97 13.64 4.64
CA ALA A 550 -23.10 13.58 6.09
C ALA A 550 -22.70 14.89 6.77
N LEU A 551 -21.99 15.77 6.08
CA LEU A 551 -21.44 17.05 6.58
C LEU A 551 -20.56 16.87 7.83
N THR A 552 -19.83 15.75 7.88
CA THR A 552 -18.93 15.39 8.98
C THR A 552 -17.48 15.72 8.69
N GLY A 553 -17.15 16.06 7.43
CA GLY A 553 -15.78 16.28 6.97
C GLY A 553 -14.97 14.98 6.88
N THR A 554 -15.65 13.82 6.83
CA THR A 554 -14.99 12.51 6.63
C THR A 554 -14.96 12.12 5.16
N PRO A 555 -13.88 11.51 4.69
CA PRO A 555 -13.76 11.04 3.29
C PRO A 555 -14.52 9.73 3.06
N ASN A 556 -14.51 9.27 1.80
CA ASN A 556 -14.95 7.92 1.39
C ASN A 556 -16.43 7.60 1.68
N GLN A 557 -17.29 8.62 1.77
CA GLN A 557 -18.73 8.42 1.96
C GLN A 557 -19.32 7.68 0.76
N ARG A 558 -20.07 6.62 1.05
CA ARG A 558 -20.68 5.76 0.03
C ARG A 558 -22.06 6.25 -0.41
N ALA A 559 -22.49 5.75 -1.58
CA ALA A 559 -23.82 6.00 -2.11
C ALA A 559 -24.93 5.29 -1.31
N ASN A 560 -26.18 5.66 -1.55
CA ASN A 560 -27.34 4.87 -1.17
C ASN A 560 -27.65 3.82 -2.25
N ARG A 561 -28.06 2.65 -1.80
CA ARG A 561 -28.66 1.61 -2.62
C ARG A 561 -30.12 1.96 -2.90
N VAL A 562 -30.52 1.98 -4.17
CA VAL A 562 -31.93 2.16 -4.56
C VAL A 562 -32.66 0.82 -4.45
N PRO A 563 -33.70 0.70 -3.60
CA PRO A 563 -34.45 -0.54 -3.45
C PRO A 563 -35.06 -1.01 -4.76
N GLY A 564 -35.12 -2.33 -4.95
CA GLY A 564 -35.72 -2.96 -6.14
C GLY A 564 -34.86 -2.94 -7.41
N GLN A 565 -33.77 -2.16 -7.45
CA GLN A 565 -32.89 -2.14 -8.61
C GLN A 565 -31.85 -3.27 -8.57
N ILE A 566 -31.62 -3.94 -9.70
CA ILE A 566 -30.56 -4.94 -9.84
C ILE A 566 -29.22 -4.19 -10.05
N VAL A 567 -28.18 -4.58 -9.31
CA VAL A 567 -26.84 -3.96 -9.44
C VAL A 567 -26.10 -4.51 -10.63
N GLN A 568 -25.96 -5.83 -10.67
CA GLN A 568 -25.15 -6.49 -11.69
C GLN A 568 -25.97 -6.62 -12.97
N LEU A 569 -25.47 -6.10 -14.06
CA LEU A 569 -26.05 -6.31 -15.37
C LEU A 569 -25.69 -7.72 -15.85
N GLY A 570 -26.66 -8.49 -16.33
CA GLY A 570 -26.42 -9.85 -16.85
C GLY A 570 -25.59 -9.87 -18.14
N LYS A 571 -25.62 -8.77 -18.89
CA LYS A 571 -24.73 -8.49 -20.02
C LYS A 571 -24.21 -7.06 -19.86
N ARG A 572 -22.94 -6.84 -20.20
CA ARG A 572 -22.37 -5.51 -20.24
C ARG A 572 -23.16 -4.64 -21.23
N SER A 573 -23.62 -3.49 -20.77
CA SER A 573 -24.26 -2.53 -21.65
C SER A 573 -23.20 -1.86 -22.53
N THR A 574 -23.31 -2.02 -23.83
CA THR A 574 -22.57 -1.27 -24.85
C THR A 574 -23.44 -0.14 -25.35
N ALA A 575 -23.78 0.83 -24.49
CA ALA A 575 -24.33 2.09 -25.01
C ALA A 575 -23.26 2.76 -25.90
N ALA A 576 -23.66 3.41 -26.97
CA ALA A 576 -22.85 3.75 -28.14
C ALA A 576 -21.52 4.49 -27.92
N THR A 577 -21.17 4.87 -26.69
CA THR A 577 -19.95 5.60 -26.35
C THR A 577 -19.24 5.13 -25.10
N GLN A 578 -19.85 4.28 -24.22
CA GLN A 578 -19.23 3.87 -22.96
C GLN A 578 -19.72 2.50 -22.51
N ALA A 579 -18.79 1.55 -22.29
CA ALA A 579 -19.12 0.26 -21.69
C ALA A 579 -19.49 0.43 -20.22
N MET A 580 -20.66 -0.03 -19.80
CA MET A 580 -21.09 -0.06 -18.39
C MET A 580 -21.15 -1.48 -17.89
N ASP A 581 -20.57 -1.72 -16.70
CA ASP A 581 -20.50 -3.04 -16.10
C ASP A 581 -21.60 -3.28 -15.05
N PHE A 582 -22.20 -2.20 -14.55
CA PHE A 582 -23.24 -2.24 -13.53
C PHE A 582 -24.36 -1.23 -13.79
N ASN A 583 -25.50 -1.43 -13.14
CA ASN A 583 -26.65 -0.53 -13.25
C ASN A 583 -26.45 0.75 -12.40
N ILE A 584 -26.18 1.87 -13.04
CA ILE A 584 -25.99 3.16 -12.37
C ILE A 584 -27.27 3.63 -11.65
N ALA A 585 -28.47 3.29 -12.13
CA ALA A 585 -29.74 3.65 -11.50
C ALA A 585 -29.97 2.91 -10.16
N ALA A 586 -29.14 1.91 -9.85
CA ALA A 586 -29.17 1.22 -8.57
C ALA A 586 -28.58 2.02 -7.41
N PHE A 587 -28.04 3.22 -7.68
CA PHE A 587 -27.34 4.05 -6.71
C PHE A 587 -27.84 5.49 -6.74
N ALA A 588 -27.93 6.11 -5.58
CA ALA A 588 -28.36 7.49 -5.41
C ALA A 588 -27.53 8.19 -4.35
N GLN A 589 -27.55 9.52 -4.37
CA GLN A 589 -26.95 10.33 -3.32
C GLN A 589 -27.67 10.11 -2.00
N PRO A 590 -26.93 9.96 -0.89
CA PRO A 590 -27.50 10.04 0.46
C PRO A 590 -28.17 11.39 0.70
N ALA A 591 -29.19 11.43 1.55
CA ALA A 591 -29.76 12.67 2.02
C ALA A 591 -28.71 13.47 2.82
N ILE A 592 -28.82 14.79 2.83
CA ILE A 592 -27.96 15.67 3.64
C ILE A 592 -28.08 15.28 5.12
N GLY A 593 -26.94 15.20 5.79
CA GLY A 593 -26.82 14.77 7.18
C GLY A 593 -26.79 13.23 7.36
N THR A 594 -26.75 12.45 6.28
CA THR A 594 -26.73 10.98 6.36
C THR A 594 -25.57 10.37 5.60
N ASN A 595 -25.10 9.21 6.07
CA ASN A 595 -24.19 8.35 5.34
C ASN A 595 -24.95 7.41 4.40
N GLY A 596 -24.34 7.02 3.29
CA GLY A 596 -24.92 6.06 2.39
C GLY A 596 -24.97 4.63 2.97
N ASN A 597 -25.88 3.82 2.46
CA ASN A 597 -26.13 2.46 2.95
C ASN A 597 -25.58 1.34 2.07
N THR A 598 -24.80 1.66 1.01
CA THR A 598 -24.11 0.61 0.24
C THR A 598 -22.99 0.00 1.06
N GLY A 599 -22.84 -1.32 0.98
CA GLY A 599 -21.72 -2.02 1.58
C GLY A 599 -20.39 -1.62 0.92
N ARG A 600 -19.30 -1.65 1.70
CA ARG A 600 -17.95 -1.50 1.15
C ARG A 600 -17.68 -2.60 0.13
N ASN A 601 -17.13 -2.22 -1.03
CA ASN A 601 -16.73 -3.15 -2.09
C ASN A 601 -17.84 -4.12 -2.52
N SER A 602 -19.08 -3.63 -2.56
CA SER A 602 -20.27 -4.44 -2.85
C SER A 602 -20.51 -4.69 -4.34
N VAL A 603 -19.78 -4.00 -5.22
CA VAL A 603 -19.86 -4.17 -6.68
C VAL A 603 -18.55 -4.78 -7.17
N ARG A 604 -18.61 -5.61 -8.22
CA ARG A 604 -17.43 -6.21 -8.84
C ARG A 604 -17.27 -5.69 -10.26
N GLY A 605 -16.04 -5.38 -10.61
CA GLY A 605 -15.65 -4.97 -11.94
C GLY A 605 -15.45 -6.16 -12.90
N PRO A 606 -14.95 -5.89 -14.09
CA PRO A 606 -14.64 -6.90 -15.10
C PRO A 606 -13.64 -7.94 -14.59
N ALA A 607 -13.79 -9.16 -15.08
CA ALA A 607 -12.76 -10.18 -14.93
C ALA A 607 -11.59 -9.89 -15.90
N TYR A 608 -10.42 -10.41 -15.56
CA TYR A 608 -9.22 -10.39 -16.39
C TYR A 608 -8.95 -11.78 -16.94
N THR A 609 -8.67 -11.90 -18.24
CA THR A 609 -8.39 -13.17 -18.91
C THR A 609 -7.24 -13.00 -19.91
N ASP A 610 -6.13 -13.66 -19.66
CA ASP A 610 -4.95 -13.52 -20.48
C ASP A 610 -4.39 -14.89 -20.88
N ILE A 611 -3.94 -14.99 -22.15
CA ILE A 611 -3.28 -16.16 -22.69
C ILE A 611 -2.02 -15.73 -23.40
N ASP A 612 -0.89 -16.17 -22.85
CA ASP A 612 0.43 -15.98 -23.46
C ASP A 612 0.92 -17.30 -24.07
N MET A 613 1.50 -17.21 -25.26
CA MET A 613 2.06 -18.35 -25.94
C MET A 613 3.48 -18.06 -26.42
N GLY A 614 4.35 -19.04 -26.23
CA GLY A 614 5.71 -19.01 -26.72
C GLY A 614 6.00 -20.19 -27.63
N LEU A 615 6.76 -19.95 -28.68
CA LEU A 615 7.31 -20.98 -29.56
C LEU A 615 8.83 -20.80 -29.61
N LEU A 616 9.54 -21.77 -29.07
CA LEU A 616 10.99 -21.77 -29.01
C LEU A 616 11.54 -22.83 -29.98
N LYS A 617 12.64 -22.50 -30.62
CA LYS A 617 13.39 -23.44 -31.46
C LYS A 617 14.86 -23.44 -31.10
N ASN A 618 15.35 -24.57 -30.64
CA ASN A 618 16.79 -24.79 -30.43
C ASN A 618 17.38 -25.45 -31.66
N PHE A 619 18.49 -24.91 -32.17
CA PHE A 619 19.19 -25.45 -33.32
C PHE A 619 20.72 -25.34 -33.16
N PRO A 620 21.47 -26.40 -33.48
CA PRO A 620 22.93 -26.33 -33.47
C PRO A 620 23.42 -25.51 -34.68
N ILE A 621 24.35 -24.59 -34.45
CA ILE A 621 25.02 -23.82 -35.51
C ILE A 621 26.39 -24.45 -35.81
N HIS A 622 27.15 -24.77 -34.78
CA HIS A 622 28.45 -25.46 -34.87
C HIS A 622 28.73 -26.21 -33.55
N LYS A 623 29.81 -27.01 -33.47
CA LYS A 623 30.10 -27.92 -32.33
C LYS A 623 29.88 -27.34 -30.92
N HIS A 624 30.14 -26.05 -30.70
CA HIS A 624 29.96 -25.37 -29.42
C HIS A 624 29.00 -24.17 -29.52
N LEU A 625 28.38 -23.94 -30.68
CA LEU A 625 27.53 -22.79 -30.95
C LEU A 625 26.09 -23.26 -31.13
N GLN A 626 25.21 -22.80 -30.23
CA GLN A 626 23.79 -23.10 -30.27
C GLN A 626 22.97 -21.83 -30.48
N GLY A 627 22.01 -21.90 -31.38
CA GLY A 627 21.00 -20.85 -31.58
C GLY A 627 19.68 -21.22 -30.92
N THR A 628 19.06 -20.25 -30.29
CA THR A 628 17.67 -20.34 -29.80
C THR A 628 16.87 -19.20 -30.40
N PHE A 629 15.93 -19.54 -31.24
CA PHE A 629 14.91 -18.61 -31.73
C PHE A 629 13.70 -18.66 -30.78
N ARG A 630 13.14 -17.50 -30.44
CA ARG A 630 11.93 -17.37 -29.62
C ARG A 630 10.94 -16.45 -30.34
N PHE A 631 9.70 -16.91 -30.40
CA PHE A 631 8.54 -16.13 -30.74
C PHE A 631 7.59 -16.16 -29.54
N GLU A 632 7.23 -15.01 -29.03
CA GLU A 632 6.33 -14.88 -27.89
C GLU A 632 5.18 -13.93 -28.25
N ALA A 633 3.97 -14.35 -27.93
CA ALA A 633 2.76 -13.59 -28.13
C ALA A 633 2.04 -13.45 -26.77
N PHE A 634 2.09 -12.26 -26.20
CA PHE A 634 1.36 -11.89 -25.00
C PHE A 634 -0.05 -11.46 -25.40
N ASN A 635 -1.05 -11.86 -24.64
CA ASN A 635 -2.46 -11.71 -25.01
C ASN A 635 -2.71 -12.19 -26.44
N VAL A 636 -2.38 -13.46 -26.73
CA VAL A 636 -2.38 -14.02 -28.09
C VAL A 636 -3.73 -13.90 -28.78
N LEU A 637 -4.84 -13.94 -28.03
CA LEU A 637 -6.19 -13.79 -28.57
C LEU A 637 -6.56 -12.32 -28.86
N ASN A 638 -5.71 -11.37 -28.45
CA ASN A 638 -6.02 -9.94 -28.50
C ASN A 638 -7.36 -9.61 -27.79
N HIS A 639 -7.59 -10.28 -26.66
CA HIS A 639 -8.78 -10.04 -25.83
C HIS A 639 -8.68 -8.67 -25.17
N THR A 640 -9.75 -7.92 -25.15
CA THR A 640 -9.78 -6.61 -24.48
C THR A 640 -10.19 -6.79 -23.04
N ASP A 641 -9.22 -6.81 -22.14
CA ASP A 641 -9.45 -6.80 -20.71
C ASP A 641 -9.64 -5.38 -20.22
N LEU A 642 -10.79 -5.14 -19.58
CA LEU A 642 -11.20 -3.80 -19.17
C LEU A 642 -10.81 -3.54 -17.72
N GLN A 643 -10.46 -2.30 -17.42
CA GLN A 643 -10.19 -1.82 -16.07
C GLN A 643 -11.50 -1.53 -15.30
N PRO A 644 -11.45 -1.34 -13.96
CA PRO A 644 -12.64 -1.02 -13.18
C PRO A 644 -13.33 0.26 -13.68
N PRO A 645 -14.69 0.31 -13.61
CA PRO A 645 -15.44 1.48 -14.02
C PRO A 645 -15.29 2.65 -13.03
N VAL A 646 -15.63 3.85 -13.48
CA VAL A 646 -15.72 5.05 -12.63
C VAL A 646 -16.81 4.82 -11.58
N ASN A 647 -16.47 4.91 -10.31
CA ASN A 647 -17.29 4.51 -9.18
C ASN A 647 -17.85 5.67 -8.33
N THR A 648 -17.65 6.91 -8.76
CA THR A 648 -18.05 8.11 -8.01
C THR A 648 -19.29 8.76 -8.64
N LEU A 649 -20.38 8.86 -7.88
CA LEU A 649 -21.68 9.38 -8.36
C LEU A 649 -21.65 10.79 -8.95
N THR A 650 -20.75 11.65 -8.48
CA THR A 650 -20.61 13.02 -8.98
C THR A 650 -19.81 13.14 -10.26
N ALA A 651 -19.16 12.06 -10.69
CA ALA A 651 -18.43 12.07 -11.95
C ALA A 651 -19.39 12.06 -13.13
N GLY A 652 -19.17 12.91 -14.14
CA GLY A 652 -20.01 12.98 -15.34
C GLY A 652 -20.04 11.70 -16.17
N ASN A 653 -19.08 10.82 -15.97
CA ASN A 653 -18.96 9.51 -16.60
C ASN A 653 -19.13 8.35 -15.59
N PHE A 654 -19.90 8.55 -14.54
CA PHE A 654 -20.18 7.52 -13.54
C PHE A 654 -20.64 6.20 -14.18
N GLY A 655 -20.02 5.09 -13.79
CA GLY A 655 -20.28 3.76 -14.34
C GLY A 655 -19.53 3.43 -15.63
N ALA A 656 -18.88 4.40 -16.26
CA ALA A 656 -18.15 4.17 -17.50
C ALA A 656 -16.79 3.49 -17.25
N ILE A 657 -16.42 2.59 -18.15
CA ILE A 657 -15.07 2.03 -18.24
C ILE A 657 -14.30 2.84 -19.26
N THR A 658 -13.22 3.50 -18.84
CA THR A 658 -12.47 4.45 -19.66
C THR A 658 -11.10 3.93 -20.09
N SER A 659 -10.68 2.77 -19.60
CA SER A 659 -9.36 2.18 -19.88
C SER A 659 -9.41 0.67 -19.95
N ALA A 660 -8.42 0.09 -20.63
CA ALA A 660 -8.20 -1.33 -20.76
C ALA A 660 -6.75 -1.67 -20.41
N TYR A 661 -6.48 -2.95 -20.21
CA TYR A 661 -5.12 -3.48 -20.11
C TYR A 661 -4.47 -3.53 -21.50
N ASP A 662 -3.20 -3.91 -21.55
CA ASP A 662 -2.41 -3.89 -22.79
C ASP A 662 -2.99 -4.79 -23.87
N PRO A 663 -2.94 -4.36 -25.12
CA PRO A 663 -3.30 -5.18 -26.28
C PRO A 663 -2.25 -6.26 -26.50
N ARG A 664 -2.48 -7.13 -27.51
CA ARG A 664 -1.51 -8.16 -27.90
C ARG A 664 -0.15 -7.56 -28.23
N ILE A 665 0.89 -8.11 -27.60
CA ILE A 665 2.29 -7.77 -27.86
C ILE A 665 2.98 -9.00 -28.47
N LEU A 666 3.70 -8.80 -29.58
CA LEU A 666 4.50 -9.85 -30.24
C LEU A 666 5.97 -9.54 -30.07
N GLN A 667 6.73 -10.53 -29.62
CA GLN A 667 8.16 -10.41 -29.41
C GLN A 667 8.92 -11.51 -30.14
N PHE A 668 10.02 -11.14 -30.79
CA PHE A 668 10.94 -12.04 -31.42
C PHE A 668 12.32 -11.88 -30.80
N ALA A 669 12.99 -12.98 -30.50
CA ALA A 669 14.34 -12.96 -29.99
C ALA A 669 15.19 -14.07 -30.63
N LEU A 670 16.46 -13.77 -30.83
CA LEU A 670 17.50 -14.73 -31.25
C LEU A 670 18.65 -14.68 -30.25
N ARG A 671 18.92 -15.81 -29.61
CA ARG A 671 20.05 -15.97 -28.69
C ARG A 671 21.06 -16.92 -29.28
N ILE A 672 22.30 -16.52 -29.26
CA ILE A 672 23.44 -17.40 -29.64
C ILE A 672 24.25 -17.65 -28.38
N THR A 673 24.51 -18.93 -28.08
CA THR A 673 25.32 -19.37 -26.95
C THR A 673 26.55 -20.10 -27.48
N PHE A 674 27.70 -19.72 -26.99
CA PHE A 674 29.02 -20.25 -27.37
C PHE A 674 29.79 -20.71 -26.14
#